data_ddde2b801b3ddfa17e8f52ff7814000e
#
_entry.id   ddde2b801b3ddfa17e8f52ff7814000e
#
_cell.length_a   1.000
_cell.length_b   1.000
_cell.length_c   1.000
_cell.angle_alpha   90.00
_cell.angle_beta   90.00
_cell.angle_gamma   90.00
#
_symmetry.space_group_name_H-M   'P 1'
#
loop_
_entity.id
_entity.type
_entity.pdbx_description
1 polymer ?
#
loop_
_entity_poly.entity_id
_entity_poly.type
_entity_poly.pdbx_seq_one_letter_code
_entity_poly.pdbx_strand_id
1 'polypeptide(L)'
;MDASSMLDPALGGRGISEQVYEEEHDVRPAPKRARSSFSKSHTQASQHAEAMESSQSVLQGLMSEPLDYPRRRATIACEICRSRKSKCNGARPKCKLCTELNAECVYREPGVKLDAGDKLILERLAHIEGLLQSKLLNSVGSPSTAGGPFSPATSNTASEDLHSKRLSTSMAGSGSVPLSGFGISLATNISTMPKAHTTPALHLLQWPVIRDLVSRQCDQQVLMQLEMVRPALDLQPVFALDLDLAGKPSSYARAFFDKVNVWYAVVNVYTFATLCRQASAVGFRAGVETCIVLLVLALGQAAHSGHSISRVPRGQTPPGMDYFNAAWSLMPTIMIRNDVPSTQCHVLAAAYLMYLVRPLEAWNILCSASAKLQLLLQNPGTIPPQAKELSERIYWNILMIESDLLAELDLPHTGIVQLEESMRLPRSFPYDATMVSADDLLGDDDIWYFLAEIALRRLLNRVSHIIYSQKRYSIASLEPVVAELEFQLNQWYEGLPASIRFPRERVPAPGHVQTVLRLRYFACRTIIFRPYIQAVLGDESLVNEPGVRTACEKCLDACVRQLDRIDAHHEGHLPYLYQGVLSITSQTLLLMGATLSGTLSAMLPPKQQVDAVIEEVLAETQSVSHLAPSIELCSDIVREAEERRQVIMQRPK
;
A
#
# COMPACT_ATOMS: atom_id res chain seq x y z
N MET A 1 -14.42 8.01 -71.37
CA MET A 1 -14.05 9.22 -72.07
C MET A 1 -13.03 9.87 -71.14
N ASP A 2 -11.77 9.50 -71.27
CA ASP A 2 -10.72 10.09 -72.12
C ASP A 2 -10.50 11.54 -71.72
N ALA A 3 -9.39 12.07 -71.46
CA ALA A 3 -7.96 11.79 -71.64
C ALA A 3 -7.26 12.97 -71.01
N SER A 4 -6.21 12.77 -70.37
CA SER A 4 -4.80 12.88 -70.81
C SER A 4 -4.27 14.29 -70.98
N SER A 5 -3.22 14.49 -70.31
CA SER A 5 -1.87 14.87 -70.82
C SER A 5 -1.36 16.30 -70.54
N MET A 6 -0.19 16.26 -70.02
CA MET A 6 1.12 16.80 -70.42
C MET A 6 1.33 18.27 -70.02
N LEU A 7 2.46 18.77 -69.62
CA LEU A 7 3.91 18.49 -69.72
C LEU A 7 4.63 19.49 -68.77
N ASP A 8 5.70 19.07 -68.19
CA ASP A 8 6.89 19.83 -67.80
C ASP A 8 7.57 20.47 -69.02
N PRO A 9 8.59 21.32 -68.98
CA PRO A 9 9.65 21.49 -67.97
C PRO A 9 10.32 22.91 -67.93
N ALA A 10 11.29 23.00 -67.04
CA ALA A 10 12.64 23.54 -67.23
C ALA A 10 13.05 24.94 -66.73
N LEU A 11 14.12 24.82 -65.89
CA LEU A 11 15.43 25.50 -66.00
C LEU A 11 15.70 26.82 -65.25
N GLY A 12 16.80 26.75 -64.53
CA GLY A 12 17.75 27.83 -64.21
C GLY A 12 17.95 28.00 -62.66
N GLY A 13 18.99 27.66 -62.03
CA GLY A 13 20.41 27.50 -62.35
C GLY A 13 21.22 28.68 -61.81
N ARG A 14 22.12 28.38 -60.85
CA ARG A 14 23.29 29.12 -60.31
C ARG A 14 23.18 29.26 -58.83
N GLY A 15 24.15 28.82 -57.96
CA GLY A 15 25.56 28.54 -58.12
C GLY A 15 26.36 29.29 -57.07
N ILE A 16 27.15 28.53 -56.25
CA ILE A 16 28.40 28.94 -55.59
C ILE A 16 28.22 29.90 -54.39
N SER A 17 28.73 29.65 -53.22
CA SER A 17 30.14 29.38 -52.86
C SER A 17 30.27 28.91 -51.40
N GLU A 18 31.21 28.00 -51.20
CA GLU A 18 31.92 27.67 -49.97
C GLU A 18 32.58 28.91 -49.35
N GLN A 19 32.61 29.01 -48.06
CA GLN A 19 33.80 29.51 -47.34
C GLN A 19 33.99 28.79 -46.03
N VAL A 20 35.05 28.07 -45.99
CA VAL A 20 35.88 27.53 -44.90
C VAL A 20 36.50 28.72 -44.15
N TYR A 21 36.51 28.70 -42.85
CA TYR A 21 37.56 29.32 -42.05
C TYR A 21 37.90 28.39 -40.88
N GLU A 22 39.16 27.94 -40.92
CA GLU A 22 39.93 27.32 -39.87
C GLU A 22 40.53 28.36 -38.93
N GLU A 23 41.04 27.79 -37.78
CA GLU A 23 42.09 28.32 -36.89
C GLU A 23 41.65 29.31 -35.82
N GLU A 24 42.14 29.31 -34.56
CA GLU A 24 43.37 28.78 -33.94
C GLU A 24 43.25 28.73 -32.40
N HIS A 25 43.98 27.81 -31.85
CA HIS A 25 44.60 27.69 -30.53
C HIS A 25 44.55 28.85 -29.52
N ASP A 26 44.27 28.55 -28.24
CA ASP A 26 45.27 28.85 -27.22
C ASP A 26 45.20 27.91 -25.98
N VAL A 27 46.36 27.78 -25.34
CA VAL A 27 46.89 26.68 -24.56
C VAL A 27 47.22 27.16 -23.12
N ARG A 28 46.95 26.26 -22.11
CA ARG A 28 47.68 26.08 -20.83
C ARG A 28 47.24 26.82 -19.56
N PRO A 29 47.70 26.34 -18.35
CA PRO A 29 48.18 25.03 -17.88
C PRO A 29 47.72 24.60 -16.49
N ALA A 30 48.00 23.33 -16.13
CA ALA A 30 47.92 22.73 -14.83
C ALA A 30 49.16 23.04 -13.93
N PRO A 31 49.13 22.74 -12.65
CA PRO A 31 50.33 22.22 -12.01
C PRO A 31 50.22 20.90 -11.28
N LYS A 32 51.33 20.22 -11.42
CA LYS A 32 51.83 18.96 -10.92
C LYS A 32 52.21 18.97 -9.42
N ARG A 33 52.26 17.84 -8.77
CA ARG A 33 53.43 17.02 -8.34
C ARG A 33 53.03 16.17 -7.13
N ALA A 34 53.54 15.01 -6.78
CA ALA A 34 54.62 14.11 -7.22
C ALA A 34 54.53 12.82 -6.38
N ARG A 35 54.85 11.68 -7.01
CA ARG A 35 55.90 10.65 -6.78
C ARG A 35 55.98 10.03 -5.38
N SER A 36 56.13 8.71 -5.26
CA SER A 36 57.15 7.76 -5.71
C SER A 36 56.69 6.32 -5.39
N SER A 37 56.72 5.37 -6.24
CA SER A 37 57.78 4.50 -6.77
C SER A 37 58.19 3.33 -5.87
N PHE A 38 58.21 2.18 -6.42
CA PHE A 38 59.14 1.08 -6.64
C PHE A 38 58.45 -0.26 -6.39
N SER A 39 58.47 -1.22 -7.17
CA SER A 39 59.05 -1.84 -8.38
C SER A 39 59.23 -3.34 -8.18
N LYS A 40 58.90 -4.05 -9.24
CA LYS A 40 59.53 -5.30 -9.78
C LYS A 40 59.31 -6.60 -9.00
N SER A 41 59.15 -7.73 -9.57
CA SER A 41 59.36 -8.26 -10.94
C SER A 41 58.99 -9.75 -11.01
N HIS A 42 58.58 -10.20 -12.21
CA HIS A 42 58.87 -11.50 -12.85
C HIS A 42 58.43 -12.82 -12.16
N THR A 43 57.99 -13.85 -12.80
CA THR A 43 58.09 -14.40 -14.16
C THR A 43 57.10 -15.57 -14.32
N GLN A 44 56.47 -15.63 -15.47
CA GLN A 44 56.17 -16.78 -16.37
C GLN A 44 55.99 -18.22 -15.84
N ALA A 45 54.91 -18.79 -16.26
CA ALA A 45 54.75 -19.84 -17.26
C ALA A 45 54.33 -21.23 -16.77
N SER A 46 53.34 -21.70 -17.37
CA SER A 46 53.06 -22.94 -18.11
C SER A 46 52.15 -23.98 -17.46
N GLN A 47 51.05 -24.13 -18.14
CA GLN A 47 50.55 -25.34 -18.82
C GLN A 47 49.92 -26.48 -17.98
N HIS A 48 48.68 -26.67 -18.31
CA HIS A 48 47.96 -27.91 -18.64
C HIS A 48 47.63 -28.96 -17.56
N ALA A 49 46.39 -29.19 -17.51
CA ALA A 49 45.66 -30.45 -17.65
C ALA A 49 44.94 -31.02 -16.40
N GLU A 50 43.72 -31.39 -16.68
CA GLU A 50 42.84 -32.41 -16.08
C GLU A 50 42.09 -32.04 -14.80
N ALA A 51 40.83 -31.75 -14.98
CA ALA A 51 39.64 -32.57 -15.05
C ALA A 51 39.16 -33.13 -13.70
N MET A 52 37.93 -32.69 -13.39
CA MET A 52 36.93 -33.40 -12.60
C MET A 52 37.36 -33.94 -11.22
N GLU A 53 36.90 -33.23 -10.19
CA GLU A 53 36.09 -33.78 -9.12
C GLU A 53 35.85 -32.76 -7.99
N SER A 54 34.61 -32.76 -7.49
CA SER A 54 34.08 -32.24 -6.23
C SER A 54 33.68 -30.78 -6.14
N SER A 55 32.40 -30.62 -6.44
CA SER A 55 31.56 -29.42 -6.17
C SER A 55 31.20 -29.23 -4.68
N GLN A 56 32.04 -29.57 -3.74
CA GLN A 56 31.76 -29.45 -2.31
C GLN A 56 32.76 -28.63 -1.49
N SER A 57 33.82 -28.10 -2.11
CA SER A 57 34.81 -27.30 -1.37
C SER A 57 34.74 -25.78 -1.62
N VAL A 58 33.85 -25.31 -2.48
CA VAL A 58 33.74 -23.88 -2.83
C VAL A 58 32.88 -23.08 -1.85
N LEU A 59 32.05 -23.73 -1.03
CA LEU A 59 31.17 -23.06 -0.06
C LEU A 59 31.79 -22.84 1.33
N GLN A 60 32.98 -23.35 1.60
CA GLN A 60 33.69 -23.12 2.87
C GLN A 60 34.82 -22.08 2.80
N GLY A 61 35.15 -21.57 1.62
CA GLY A 61 36.19 -20.55 1.42
C GLY A 61 35.75 -19.10 1.44
N LEU A 62 34.45 -18.82 1.54
CA LEU A 62 33.87 -17.45 1.46
C LEU A 62 33.53 -16.83 2.81
N MET A 63 33.91 -17.43 3.93
CA MET A 63 33.58 -16.95 5.28
C MET A 63 34.79 -16.47 6.09
N SER A 64 35.92 -16.12 5.49
CA SER A 64 37.07 -15.63 6.25
C SER A 64 37.92 -14.63 5.48
N GLU A 65 37.36 -13.46 5.16
CA GLU A 65 38.13 -12.23 5.04
C GLU A 65 37.47 -11.12 5.85
N PRO A 66 38.15 -10.51 6.83
CA PRO A 66 37.63 -9.37 7.58
C PRO A 66 37.66 -8.13 6.67
N LEU A 67 36.53 -7.61 6.34
CA LEU A 67 36.37 -6.26 5.76
C LEU A 67 37.08 -5.24 6.65
N ASP A 68 38.14 -4.64 6.13
CA ASP A 68 38.94 -3.59 6.77
C ASP A 68 38.09 -2.31 6.90
N TYR A 69 37.36 -2.23 7.99
CA TYR A 69 36.65 -1.00 8.38
C TYR A 69 37.67 0.03 8.87
N PRO A 70 37.56 1.29 8.48
CA PRO A 70 38.44 2.34 8.97
C PRO A 70 38.39 2.37 10.50
N ARG A 71 39.56 2.22 11.13
CA ARG A 71 39.76 2.17 12.59
C ARG A 71 38.96 3.24 13.30
N ARG A 72 37.81 2.87 13.88
CA ARG A 72 37.16 3.68 14.90
C ARG A 72 38.10 3.78 16.08
N ARG A 73 38.45 5.02 16.45
CA ARG A 73 39.23 5.31 17.67
C ARG A 73 38.56 4.60 18.84
N ALA A 74 39.34 3.80 19.57
CA ALA A 74 38.87 3.07 20.73
C ALA A 74 38.20 4.02 21.72
N THR A 75 36.91 3.90 21.91
CA THR A 75 36.09 4.67 22.83
C THR A 75 36.17 4.14 24.27
N ILE A 76 37.04 3.17 24.54
CA ILE A 76 37.13 2.49 25.82
C ILE A 76 38.46 2.80 26.47
N ALA A 77 38.59 4.00 27.03
CA ALA A 77 39.63 4.29 28.02
C ALA A 77 39.03 4.12 29.43
N CYS A 78 39.77 3.49 30.34
CA CYS A 78 39.35 3.39 31.75
C CYS A 78 39.21 4.76 32.38
N GLU A 79 38.47 4.89 33.47
CA GLU A 79 38.15 6.16 34.11
C GLU A 79 39.41 6.96 34.54
N ILE A 80 40.42 6.30 35.07
CA ILE A 80 41.69 6.93 35.49
C ILE A 80 42.47 7.46 34.30
N CYS A 81 42.58 6.72 33.19
CA CYS A 81 43.23 7.21 32.00
C CYS A 81 42.46 8.39 31.36
N ARG A 82 41.15 8.36 31.47
CA ARG A 82 40.27 9.43 30.95
C ARG A 82 40.39 10.71 31.78
N SER A 83 40.40 10.59 33.12
CA SER A 83 40.57 11.77 34.01
C SER A 83 41.94 12.39 33.90
N ARG A 84 42.97 11.57 33.71
CA ARG A 84 44.37 12.01 33.52
C ARG A 84 44.69 12.41 32.07
N LYS A 85 43.73 12.33 31.15
CA LYS A 85 43.90 12.60 29.71
C LYS A 85 45.07 11.81 29.08
N SER A 86 45.36 10.61 29.61
CA SER A 86 46.47 9.77 29.17
C SER A 86 45.98 8.63 28.25
N LYS A 87 46.90 8.09 27.43
CA LYS A 87 46.61 7.07 26.46
C LYS A 87 46.36 5.72 27.17
N CYS A 88 45.18 5.16 27.04
CA CYS A 88 44.81 3.86 27.59
C CYS A 88 44.94 2.78 26.50
N ASN A 89 45.56 1.65 26.84
CA ASN A 89 45.67 0.51 25.93
C ASN A 89 44.46 -0.42 25.95
N GLY A 90 43.50 -0.20 26.83
CA GLY A 90 42.26 -0.98 26.89
C GLY A 90 42.40 -2.42 27.45
N ALA A 91 43.55 -2.83 27.96
CA ALA A 91 43.76 -4.17 28.47
C ALA A 91 42.92 -4.45 29.74
N ARG A 92 42.39 -5.63 29.87
CA ARG A 92 41.63 -6.10 31.05
C ARG A 92 42.39 -7.23 31.76
N PRO A 93 42.36 -7.34 33.08
CA PRO A 93 41.52 -6.58 34.02
C PRO A 93 42.03 -5.17 34.33
N LYS A 94 43.33 -4.87 34.14
CA LYS A 94 43.91 -3.52 34.34
C LYS A 94 44.68 -3.10 33.09
N CYS A 95 44.54 -1.84 32.65
CA CYS A 95 45.33 -1.30 31.56
C CYS A 95 46.80 -1.07 32.02
N LYS A 96 47.72 -1.06 31.07
CA LYS A 96 49.16 -0.95 31.35
C LYS A 96 49.49 0.22 32.28
N LEU A 97 48.92 1.40 32.03
CA LEU A 97 49.18 2.60 32.85
C LEU A 97 48.62 2.44 34.30
N CYS A 98 47.43 1.84 34.46
CA CYS A 98 46.89 1.61 35.81
C CYS A 98 47.65 0.53 36.55
N THR A 99 48.25 -0.45 35.87
CA THR A 99 49.14 -1.47 36.45
C THR A 99 50.42 -0.80 36.96
N GLU A 100 51.05 0.04 36.16
CA GLU A 100 52.28 0.77 36.53
C GLU A 100 52.07 1.75 37.68
N LEU A 101 50.89 2.34 37.79
CA LEU A 101 50.51 3.31 38.84
C LEU A 101 49.85 2.66 40.05
N ASN A 102 49.75 1.31 40.07
CA ASN A 102 49.01 0.56 41.09
C ASN A 102 47.62 1.11 41.42
N ALA A 103 46.93 1.66 40.39
CA ALA A 103 45.63 2.31 40.51
C ALA A 103 44.49 1.33 40.16
N GLU A 104 43.30 1.60 40.70
CA GLU A 104 42.09 0.86 40.36
C GLU A 104 41.71 1.17 38.90
N CYS A 105 41.46 0.12 38.09
CA CYS A 105 41.20 0.29 36.65
C CYS A 105 39.76 -0.12 36.34
N VAL A 106 38.86 0.86 36.39
CA VAL A 106 37.44 0.68 36.11
C VAL A 106 37.13 1.11 34.68
N TYR A 107 36.50 0.21 33.93
CA TYR A 107 35.94 0.52 32.62
C TYR A 107 34.43 0.69 32.74
N ARG A 108 33.91 1.84 32.34
CA ARG A 108 32.47 1.99 32.23
C ARG A 108 31.94 1.04 31.16
N GLU A 109 30.83 0.37 31.44
CA GLU A 109 30.06 -0.26 30.38
C GLU A 109 29.66 0.79 29.36
N PRO A 110 29.62 0.45 28.06
CA PRO A 110 29.19 1.39 27.04
C PRO A 110 27.70 1.70 27.27
N GLY A 111 27.45 2.74 28.04
CA GLY A 111 26.11 3.33 28.18
C GLY A 111 25.67 3.82 26.82
N VAL A 112 24.46 3.45 26.41
CA VAL A 112 23.78 4.02 25.24
C VAL A 112 23.87 5.54 25.38
N LYS A 113 24.47 6.23 24.42
CA LYS A 113 24.43 7.69 24.35
C LYS A 113 22.99 8.07 24.02
N LEU A 114 22.22 8.36 25.05
CA LEU A 114 20.90 8.95 24.92
C LEU A 114 21.07 10.34 24.30
N ASP A 115 20.38 10.58 23.20
CA ASP A 115 20.29 11.91 22.61
C ASP A 115 19.40 12.85 23.47
N ALA A 116 19.20 14.08 23.04
CA ALA A 116 18.38 15.03 23.79
C ALA A 116 16.91 14.62 23.83
N GLY A 117 16.42 13.91 22.79
CA GLY A 117 15.08 13.38 22.71
C GLY A 117 14.87 12.21 23.67
N ASP A 118 15.81 11.26 23.72
CA ASP A 118 15.77 10.12 24.64
C ASP A 118 15.74 10.57 26.11
N LYS A 119 16.52 11.61 26.46
CA LYS A 119 16.52 12.18 27.81
C LYS A 119 15.19 12.83 28.16
N LEU A 120 14.58 13.55 27.23
CA LEU A 120 13.27 14.16 27.43
C LEU A 120 12.16 13.12 27.60
N ILE A 121 12.25 12.00 26.86
CA ILE A 121 11.31 10.88 26.99
C ILE A 121 11.45 10.22 28.36
N LEU A 122 12.67 9.95 28.82
CA LEU A 122 12.92 9.36 30.13
C LEU A 122 12.46 10.30 31.26
N GLU A 123 12.67 11.60 31.13
CA GLU A 123 12.20 12.58 32.11
C GLU A 123 10.67 12.65 32.18
N ARG A 124 9.99 12.59 31.03
CA ARG A 124 8.53 12.51 30.97
C ARG A 124 7.98 11.19 31.53
N LEU A 125 8.63 10.07 31.27
CA LEU A 125 8.26 8.78 31.86
C LEU A 125 8.40 8.78 33.38
N ALA A 126 9.50 9.31 33.92
CA ALA A 126 9.70 9.47 35.36
C ALA A 126 8.65 10.39 35.99
N HIS A 127 8.24 11.46 35.29
CA HIS A 127 7.17 12.37 35.72
C HIS A 127 5.81 11.65 35.76
N ILE A 128 5.50 10.82 34.76
CA ILE A 128 4.26 10.02 34.70
C ILE A 128 4.25 8.97 35.82
N GLU A 129 5.37 8.29 36.06
CA GLU A 129 5.50 7.35 37.19
C GLU A 129 5.26 8.04 38.54
N GLY A 130 5.80 9.24 38.74
CA GLY A 130 5.57 10.04 39.94
C GLY A 130 4.09 10.42 40.13
N LEU A 131 3.39 10.78 39.06
CA LEU A 131 1.95 11.08 39.09
C LEU A 131 1.09 9.84 39.37
N LEU A 132 1.47 8.68 38.86
CA LEU A 132 0.78 7.42 39.11
C LEU A 132 0.97 6.96 40.56
N GLN A 133 2.20 7.07 41.08
CA GLN A 133 2.50 6.74 42.48
C GLN A 133 1.76 7.67 43.46
N SER A 134 1.68 8.96 43.16
CA SER A 134 0.95 9.94 44.00
C SER A 134 -0.57 9.70 44.02
N LYS A 135 -1.15 9.23 42.90
CA LYS A 135 -2.58 8.86 42.83
C LYS A 135 -2.87 7.55 43.54
N LEU A 136 -1.98 6.57 43.49
CA LEU A 136 -2.10 5.30 44.21
C LEU A 136 -1.98 5.48 45.73
N LEU A 137 -1.14 6.38 46.20
CA LEU A 137 -1.00 6.71 47.62
C LEU A 137 -2.19 7.51 48.18
N ASN A 138 -2.89 8.27 47.36
CA ASN A 138 -4.08 9.03 47.75
C ASN A 138 -5.39 8.22 47.70
N SER A 139 -5.38 7.00 47.20
CA SER A 139 -6.56 6.11 47.16
C SER A 139 -6.68 5.14 48.31
N VAL A 140 -5.74 5.18 49.29
CA VAL A 140 -5.80 4.35 50.52
C VAL A 140 -5.94 5.26 51.73
N GLY A 141 -7.15 5.71 52.01
CA GLY A 141 -7.44 6.53 53.22
C GLY A 141 -8.90 6.96 53.29
N SER A 142 -9.70 6.02 53.69
CA SER A 142 -10.93 6.02 54.55
C SER A 142 -11.97 7.15 54.56
N PRO A 143 -13.20 6.83 55.01
CA PRO A 143 -14.41 7.45 54.53
C PRO A 143 -15.09 8.39 55.55
N SER A 144 -16.12 9.03 55.09
CA SER A 144 -17.28 9.53 55.87
C SER A 144 -17.57 11.04 55.85
N THR A 145 -18.70 11.29 55.41
CA THR A 145 -19.87 12.04 55.87
C THR A 145 -20.13 13.44 55.34
N ALA A 146 -21.25 13.47 54.63
CA ALA A 146 -22.42 14.36 54.78
C ALA A 146 -22.31 15.88 54.50
N GLY A 147 -23.19 16.34 53.62
CA GLY A 147 -23.88 17.61 53.75
C GLY A 147 -23.73 18.60 52.60
N GLY A 148 -24.77 18.67 51.77
CA GLY A 148 -25.04 19.61 50.70
C GLY A 148 -25.14 21.11 51.13
N PRO A 149 -25.90 21.94 50.42
CA PRO A 149 -25.66 22.44 49.06
C PRO A 149 -25.48 23.97 49.08
N PHE A 150 -25.17 24.61 47.95
CA PHE A 150 -25.67 25.89 47.48
C PHE A 150 -24.78 26.51 46.38
N SER A 151 -25.37 26.72 45.23
CA SER A 151 -25.00 27.77 44.25
C SER A 151 -25.61 29.11 44.71
N PRO A 152 -25.46 30.26 44.05
CA PRO A 152 -24.75 30.66 42.85
C PRO A 152 -24.12 32.10 42.90
N ALA A 153 -23.69 32.56 41.75
CA ALA A 153 -23.78 33.93 41.21
C ALA A 153 -22.53 34.82 41.16
N THR A 154 -22.20 35.13 39.92
CA THR A 154 -22.07 36.44 39.25
C THR A 154 -20.88 37.34 39.54
N SER A 155 -20.25 37.69 38.50
CA SER A 155 -20.16 38.97 37.78
C SER A 155 -18.77 39.61 37.69
N ASN A 156 -18.42 39.88 36.42
CA ASN A 156 -17.84 41.12 35.85
C ASN A 156 -16.49 41.69 36.37
N THR A 157 -15.57 41.95 35.55
CA THR A 157 -15.32 43.02 34.59
C THR A 157 -13.83 43.17 34.27
N ALA A 158 -13.61 43.31 33.00
CA ALA A 158 -12.77 44.26 32.25
C ALA A 158 -11.28 44.41 32.51
N SER A 159 -10.58 44.33 31.46
CA SER A 159 -9.74 45.25 30.67
C SER A 159 -8.28 44.86 30.49
N GLU A 160 -7.95 44.75 29.20
CA GLU A 160 -6.78 45.30 28.46
C GLU A 160 -5.37 45.00 28.98
N ASP A 161 -4.43 44.49 28.25
CA ASP A 161 -3.80 44.87 26.99
C ASP A 161 -2.60 43.97 26.63
N LEU A 162 -2.44 43.77 25.32
CA LEU A 162 -1.21 43.65 24.52
C LEU A 162 -0.05 42.74 24.96
N HIS A 163 0.20 41.68 24.23
CA HIS A 163 1.27 41.50 23.24
C HIS A 163 1.38 40.04 22.73
N SER A 164 1.13 39.94 21.46
CA SER A 164 1.73 39.07 20.44
C SER A 164 2.71 38.00 20.92
N LYS A 165 2.34 36.72 20.67
CA LYS A 165 3.15 35.70 19.98
C LYS A 165 2.36 34.48 19.64
N ARG A 166 2.26 34.22 18.35
CA ARG A 166 2.04 33.00 17.62
C ARG A 166 1.80 31.74 18.45
N LEU A 167 0.59 31.24 18.40
CA LEU A 167 0.27 29.84 18.66
C LEU A 167 -0.66 29.37 17.56
N SER A 168 -0.13 28.48 16.72
CA SER A 168 -0.86 27.69 15.75
C SER A 168 -1.87 26.84 16.48
N THR A 169 -3.12 27.20 16.40
CA THR A 169 -4.24 26.38 16.84
C THR A 169 -4.54 25.35 15.78
N SER A 170 -4.13 24.11 16.02
CA SER A 170 -4.69 22.96 15.35
C SER A 170 -6.05 22.66 15.96
N MET A 171 -7.10 22.91 15.21
CA MET A 171 -8.42 22.43 15.54
C MET A 171 -8.51 20.96 15.22
N ALA A 172 -8.30 20.11 16.20
CA ALA A 172 -8.69 18.72 16.18
C ALA A 172 -10.09 18.60 16.76
N GLY A 173 -11.06 18.54 15.90
CA GLY A 173 -12.38 18.07 16.23
C GLY A 173 -12.54 16.62 15.80
N SER A 174 -12.32 15.70 16.67
CA SER A 174 -12.97 14.39 16.68
C SER A 174 -12.64 13.73 18.02
N GLY A 175 -13.66 13.55 18.84
CA GLY A 175 -13.52 12.93 20.16
C GLY A 175 -13.08 11.47 20.04
N SER A 176 -11.82 11.22 20.23
CA SER A 176 -11.32 9.91 20.59
C SER A 176 -11.29 9.84 22.12
N VAL A 177 -12.13 8.97 22.66
CA VAL A 177 -12.08 8.58 24.06
C VAL A 177 -10.72 7.90 24.29
N PRO A 178 -9.86 8.37 25.21
CA PRO A 178 -8.57 7.72 25.43
C PRO A 178 -8.79 6.38 26.15
N LEU A 179 -8.49 5.29 25.47
CA LEU A 179 -8.32 3.97 26.10
C LEU A 179 -7.03 3.95 26.93
N SER A 180 -7.06 4.65 28.06
CA SER A 180 -5.93 4.75 29.00
C SER A 180 -5.98 3.62 30.02
N GLY A 181 -6.00 2.37 29.59
CA GLY A 181 -6.04 1.23 30.51
C GLY A 181 -5.25 0.01 30.09
N PHE A 182 -4.93 -0.08 28.84
CA PHE A 182 -4.12 -1.18 28.33
C PHE A 182 -2.83 -0.59 27.76
N GLY A 183 -1.68 -1.08 28.16
CA GLY A 183 -0.35 -0.66 27.71
C GLY A 183 -0.07 -0.86 26.21
N ILE A 184 -1.12 -0.81 25.41
CA ILE A 184 -1.08 -0.78 23.94
C ILE A 184 -1.29 0.69 23.57
N SER A 185 -0.21 1.35 23.22
CA SER A 185 -0.29 2.69 22.64
C SER A 185 -1.08 2.62 21.31
N LEU A 186 -2.39 2.85 21.39
CA LEU A 186 -3.26 3.06 20.22
C LEU A 186 -2.92 4.37 19.47
N ALA A 187 -1.93 5.11 19.95
CA ALA A 187 -1.53 6.41 19.42
C ALA A 187 -0.56 6.33 18.24
N THR A 188 -0.16 5.14 17.79
CA THR A 188 0.60 5.05 16.54
C THR A 188 -0.39 4.98 15.38
N ASN A 189 -0.60 6.09 14.71
CA ASN A 189 -1.32 6.19 13.44
C ASN A 189 -0.57 5.47 12.30
N ILE A 190 0.15 4.39 12.59
CA ILE A 190 0.93 3.67 11.61
C ILE A 190 0.00 2.73 10.86
N SER A 191 -0.27 3.09 9.62
CA SER A 191 -1.11 2.34 8.70
C SER A 191 -0.31 1.30 7.88
N THR A 192 0.78 0.79 8.43
CA THR A 192 1.60 -0.23 7.76
C THR A 192 1.01 -1.63 7.94
N MET A 193 0.88 -2.35 6.84
CA MET A 193 0.50 -3.76 6.87
C MET A 193 1.64 -4.60 7.46
N PRO A 194 1.42 -5.38 8.54
CA PRO A 194 2.45 -6.25 9.10
C PRO A 194 2.72 -7.43 8.15
N LYS A 195 4.00 -7.78 7.96
CA LYS A 195 4.41 -8.93 7.13
C LYS A 195 3.72 -10.24 7.51
N ALA A 196 3.42 -10.43 8.79
CA ALA A 196 2.74 -11.63 9.28
C ALA A 196 1.29 -11.79 8.78
N HIS A 197 0.70 -10.75 8.19
CA HIS A 197 -0.66 -10.78 7.64
C HIS A 197 -0.68 -10.66 6.11
N THR A 198 0.46 -10.64 5.47
CA THR A 198 0.56 -10.68 4.02
C THR A 198 -0.03 -11.99 3.49
N THR A 199 -0.68 -11.92 2.34
CA THR A 199 -1.33 -13.06 1.69
C THR A 199 -2.37 -13.80 2.57
N PRO A 200 -3.54 -13.18 2.84
CA PRO A 200 -4.53 -13.75 3.75
C PRO A 200 -4.95 -15.20 3.43
N ALA A 201 -5.04 -15.55 2.15
CA ALA A 201 -5.36 -16.91 1.71
C ALA A 201 -4.25 -17.90 2.08
N LEU A 202 -2.99 -17.57 1.77
CA LEU A 202 -1.85 -18.42 2.08
C LEU A 202 -1.58 -18.49 3.58
N HIS A 203 -1.91 -17.45 4.34
CA HIS A 203 -1.86 -17.47 5.80
C HIS A 203 -2.79 -18.55 6.38
N LEU A 204 -3.99 -18.71 5.83
CA LEU A 204 -4.92 -19.76 6.26
C LEU A 204 -4.38 -21.17 6.00
N LEU A 205 -3.62 -21.37 4.95
CA LEU A 205 -2.95 -22.65 4.65
C LEU A 205 -1.90 -23.06 5.70
N GLN A 206 -1.53 -22.17 6.62
CA GLN A 206 -0.68 -22.52 7.77
C GLN A 206 -1.48 -23.16 8.91
N TRP A 207 -2.81 -23.05 8.92
CA TRP A 207 -3.67 -23.65 9.94
C TRP A 207 -3.80 -25.16 9.68
N PRO A 208 -3.56 -26.03 10.69
CA PRO A 208 -3.48 -27.48 10.45
C PRO A 208 -4.66 -28.06 9.68
N VAL A 209 -5.89 -27.71 10.08
CA VAL A 209 -7.11 -28.22 9.45
C VAL A 209 -7.24 -27.79 7.98
N ILE A 210 -6.87 -26.53 7.67
CA ILE A 210 -6.96 -25.99 6.30
C ILE A 210 -5.76 -26.46 5.46
N ARG A 211 -4.57 -26.53 6.07
CA ARG A 211 -3.37 -27.06 5.41
C ARG A 211 -3.58 -28.48 4.87
N ASP A 212 -4.27 -29.32 5.63
CA ASP A 212 -4.53 -30.70 5.23
C ASP A 212 -5.50 -30.82 4.03
N LEU A 213 -6.16 -29.73 3.65
CA LEU A 213 -6.98 -29.66 2.44
C LEU A 213 -6.17 -29.44 1.15
N VAL A 214 -4.88 -29.08 1.23
CA VAL A 214 -4.05 -28.79 0.07
C VAL A 214 -2.74 -29.55 0.17
N SER A 215 -2.30 -30.17 -0.95
CA SER A 215 -1.03 -30.92 -1.00
C SER A 215 0.19 -30.01 -1.08
N ARG A 216 0.02 -28.83 -1.67
CA ARG A 216 1.09 -27.88 -1.93
C ARG A 216 1.39 -27.05 -0.67
N GLN A 217 2.67 -26.98 -0.32
CA GLN A 217 3.10 -25.99 0.67
C GLN A 217 3.32 -24.66 -0.07
N CYS A 218 2.46 -23.69 0.21
CA CYS A 218 2.60 -22.34 -0.31
C CYS A 218 3.07 -21.42 0.81
N ASP A 219 4.18 -20.71 0.57
CA ASP A 219 4.66 -19.65 1.44
C ASP A 219 4.26 -18.26 0.90
N GLN A 220 4.60 -17.22 1.64
CA GLN A 220 4.25 -15.85 1.29
C GLN A 220 4.91 -15.35 -0.01
N GLN A 221 5.99 -15.99 -0.45
CA GLN A 221 6.75 -15.53 -1.62
C GLN A 221 6.23 -16.12 -2.93
N VAL A 222 5.45 -17.20 -2.86
CA VAL A 222 4.98 -17.92 -4.05
C VAL A 222 4.20 -17.02 -5.00
N LEU A 223 3.24 -16.23 -4.50
CA LEU A 223 2.45 -15.33 -5.36
C LEU A 223 3.33 -14.28 -6.05
N MET A 224 4.26 -13.68 -5.31
CA MET A 224 5.20 -12.71 -5.88
C MET A 224 6.11 -13.35 -6.92
N GLN A 225 6.65 -14.55 -6.66
CA GLN A 225 7.51 -15.27 -7.61
C GLN A 225 6.77 -15.59 -8.91
N LEU A 226 5.50 -16.00 -8.82
CA LEU A 226 4.67 -16.25 -10.01
C LEU A 226 4.47 -15.00 -10.86
N GLU A 227 4.20 -13.86 -10.22
CA GLU A 227 4.08 -12.59 -10.96
C GLU A 227 5.44 -12.11 -11.52
N MET A 228 6.57 -12.40 -10.85
CA MET A 228 7.90 -12.03 -11.33
C MET A 228 8.33 -12.80 -12.60
N VAL A 229 7.94 -14.06 -12.74
CA VAL A 229 8.27 -14.88 -13.92
C VAL A 229 7.27 -14.71 -15.06
N ARG A 230 6.20 -13.94 -14.83
CA ARG A 230 5.18 -13.64 -15.83
C ARG A 230 5.80 -12.88 -17.02
N PRO A 231 5.46 -13.23 -18.28
CA PRO A 231 5.92 -12.48 -19.43
C PRO A 231 5.55 -11.00 -19.34
N ALA A 232 6.48 -10.13 -19.68
CA ALA A 232 6.23 -8.69 -19.74
C ALA A 232 5.06 -8.38 -20.67
N LEU A 233 4.35 -7.28 -20.36
CA LEU A 233 3.28 -6.79 -21.22
C LEU A 233 3.90 -6.34 -22.57
N ASP A 234 3.36 -6.86 -23.67
CA ASP A 234 3.78 -6.43 -25.01
C ASP A 234 3.15 -5.06 -25.32
N LEU A 235 3.97 -4.03 -25.20
CA LEU A 235 3.57 -2.64 -25.43
C LEU A 235 4.01 -2.23 -26.83
N GLN A 236 3.07 -2.21 -27.75
CA GLN A 236 3.33 -1.78 -29.12
C GLN A 236 3.38 -0.25 -29.21
N PRO A 237 4.36 0.33 -29.90
CA PRO A 237 4.40 1.76 -30.14
C PRO A 237 3.22 2.17 -31.05
N VAL A 238 2.23 2.83 -30.45
CA VAL A 238 1.10 3.42 -31.16
C VAL A 238 1.25 4.93 -31.11
N PHE A 239 1.19 5.58 -32.25
CA PHE A 239 1.19 7.03 -32.31
C PHE A 239 -0.23 7.57 -32.13
N ALA A 240 -0.38 8.63 -31.34
CA ALA A 240 -1.68 9.25 -31.09
C ALA A 240 -2.42 9.70 -32.39
N LEU A 241 -1.68 9.88 -33.50
CA LEU A 241 -2.25 10.18 -34.82
C LEU A 241 -3.04 9.02 -35.42
N ASP A 242 -2.75 7.78 -35.02
CA ASP A 242 -3.41 6.57 -35.52
C ASP A 242 -4.70 6.26 -34.73
N LEU A 243 -4.97 7.05 -33.69
CA LEU A 243 -6.14 6.89 -32.85
C LEU A 243 -7.32 7.72 -33.37
N ASP A 244 -8.52 7.13 -33.37
CA ASP A 244 -9.76 7.88 -33.64
C ASP A 244 -10.08 8.80 -32.48
N LEU A 245 -9.53 10.01 -32.52
CA LEU A 245 -9.74 11.07 -31.54
C LEU A 245 -10.92 12.00 -31.89
N ALA A 246 -11.64 11.74 -32.99
CA ALA A 246 -12.67 12.65 -33.47
C ALA A 246 -14.11 12.31 -33.01
N GLY A 247 -14.44 11.03 -32.82
CA GLY A 247 -15.84 10.63 -32.62
C GLY A 247 -16.18 10.08 -31.24
N LYS A 248 -15.37 9.15 -30.71
CA LYS A 248 -15.64 8.39 -29.49
C LYS A 248 -15.02 8.91 -28.18
N PRO A 249 -14.03 9.83 -28.18
CA PRO A 249 -13.35 10.26 -26.94
C PRO A 249 -14.29 10.86 -25.90
N SER A 250 -15.32 11.58 -26.32
CA SER A 250 -16.29 12.17 -25.37
C SER A 250 -17.10 11.11 -24.62
N SER A 251 -17.44 9.97 -25.26
CA SER A 251 -18.14 8.87 -24.60
C SER A 251 -17.23 8.12 -23.65
N TYR A 252 -15.94 7.93 -24.00
CA TYR A 252 -14.96 7.30 -23.11
C TYR A 252 -14.61 8.20 -21.93
N ALA A 253 -14.43 9.50 -22.15
CA ALA A 253 -14.22 10.45 -21.06
C ALA A 253 -15.42 10.46 -20.09
N ARG A 254 -16.65 10.45 -20.61
CA ARG A 254 -17.85 10.34 -19.76
C ARG A 254 -17.87 9.03 -18.99
N ALA A 255 -17.61 7.90 -19.63
CA ALA A 255 -17.54 6.60 -18.96
C ALA A 255 -16.43 6.56 -17.88
N PHE A 256 -15.32 7.26 -18.10
CA PHE A 256 -14.29 7.39 -17.07
C PHE A 256 -14.81 8.14 -15.83
N PHE A 257 -15.44 9.30 -15.99
CA PHE A 257 -15.95 10.07 -14.86
C PHE A 257 -17.10 9.34 -14.14
N ASP A 258 -17.99 8.69 -14.88
CA ASP A 258 -19.14 7.97 -14.32
C ASP A 258 -18.74 6.68 -13.58
N LYS A 259 -17.69 5.97 -14.03
CA LYS A 259 -17.43 4.59 -13.57
C LYS A 259 -16.02 4.36 -13.05
N VAL A 260 -15.05 5.21 -13.33
CA VAL A 260 -13.64 5.01 -12.94
C VAL A 260 -13.18 6.06 -11.94
N ASN A 261 -13.43 7.33 -12.20
CA ASN A 261 -12.92 8.40 -11.34
C ASN A 261 -13.50 8.33 -9.93
N VAL A 262 -14.68 7.73 -9.74
CA VAL A 262 -15.27 7.49 -8.42
C VAL A 262 -14.36 6.65 -7.50
N TRP A 263 -13.58 5.72 -8.09
CA TRP A 263 -12.66 4.87 -7.33
C TRP A 263 -11.37 5.58 -6.95
N TYR A 264 -10.83 6.39 -7.86
CA TYR A 264 -9.52 7.01 -7.71
C TYR A 264 -9.59 8.50 -7.36
N ALA A 265 -10.66 9.18 -7.80
CA ALA A 265 -10.90 10.62 -7.59
C ALA A 265 -9.70 11.52 -7.96
N VAL A 266 -8.89 11.10 -8.96
CA VAL A 266 -7.58 11.67 -9.25
C VAL A 266 -7.57 12.59 -10.47
N VAL A 267 -8.71 12.72 -11.17
CA VAL A 267 -8.86 13.64 -12.31
C VAL A 267 -9.93 14.68 -11.96
N ASN A 268 -9.54 15.95 -12.07
CA ASN A 268 -10.46 17.07 -11.83
C ASN A 268 -11.41 17.24 -13.02
N VAL A 269 -12.70 16.94 -12.80
CA VAL A 269 -13.76 17.03 -13.80
C VAL A 269 -13.91 18.45 -14.35
N TYR A 270 -13.68 19.49 -13.55
CA TYR A 270 -13.86 20.88 -13.92
C TYR A 270 -12.74 21.43 -14.84
N THR A 271 -11.56 20.81 -14.81
CA THR A 271 -10.41 21.24 -15.63
C THR A 271 -10.10 20.29 -16.78
N PHE A 272 -10.77 19.14 -16.88
CA PHE A 272 -10.46 18.11 -17.88
C PHE A 272 -10.64 18.60 -19.32
N ALA A 273 -11.69 19.37 -19.61
CA ALA A 273 -11.89 19.97 -20.94
C ALA A 273 -10.71 20.90 -21.36
N THR A 274 -10.12 21.59 -20.38
CA THR A 274 -8.92 22.42 -20.65
C THR A 274 -7.71 21.54 -20.96
N LEU A 275 -7.52 20.40 -20.24
CA LEU A 275 -6.47 19.43 -20.56
C LEU A 275 -6.64 18.87 -21.98
N CYS A 276 -7.87 18.55 -22.37
CA CYS A 276 -8.17 18.09 -23.74
C CYS A 276 -7.80 19.15 -24.80
N ARG A 277 -8.12 20.43 -24.56
CA ARG A 277 -7.75 21.53 -25.48
C ARG A 277 -6.23 21.68 -25.58
N GLN A 278 -5.52 21.60 -24.47
CA GLN A 278 -4.04 21.65 -24.44
C GLN A 278 -3.41 20.48 -25.19
N ALA A 279 -3.90 19.26 -24.96
CA ALA A 279 -3.44 18.07 -25.67
C ALA A 279 -3.70 18.14 -27.16
N SER A 280 -4.89 18.64 -27.55
CA SER A 280 -5.26 18.85 -28.96
C SER A 280 -4.38 19.91 -29.66
N ALA A 281 -4.02 20.99 -28.95
CA ALA A 281 -3.15 22.04 -29.48
C ALA A 281 -1.76 21.53 -29.89
N VAL A 282 -1.24 20.48 -29.21
CA VAL A 282 0.02 19.81 -29.56
C VAL A 282 -0.20 18.56 -30.42
N GLY A 283 -1.40 18.32 -30.91
CA GLY A 283 -1.76 17.16 -31.74
C GLY A 283 -1.58 15.82 -31.02
N PHE A 284 -1.74 15.78 -29.72
CA PHE A 284 -1.58 14.59 -28.86
C PHE A 284 -0.20 13.91 -28.98
N ARG A 285 0.86 14.66 -29.30
CA ARG A 285 2.20 14.09 -29.52
C ARG A 285 3.14 14.19 -28.36
N ALA A 286 2.91 15.08 -27.41
CA ALA A 286 3.81 15.36 -26.31
C ALA A 286 3.06 16.02 -25.14
N GLY A 287 3.72 16.05 -24.01
CA GLY A 287 3.23 16.74 -22.81
C GLY A 287 2.52 15.83 -21.81
N VAL A 288 2.50 16.28 -20.57
CA VAL A 288 1.86 15.56 -19.46
C VAL A 288 0.33 15.59 -19.60
N GLU A 289 -0.22 16.67 -20.16
CA GLU A 289 -1.64 16.84 -20.43
C GLU A 289 -2.12 15.78 -21.43
N THR A 290 -1.35 15.55 -22.48
CA THR A 290 -1.61 14.49 -23.46
C THR A 290 -1.62 13.12 -22.81
N CYS A 291 -0.63 12.82 -21.97
CA CYS A 291 -0.54 11.54 -21.28
C CYS A 291 -1.75 11.32 -20.36
N ILE A 292 -2.15 12.34 -19.59
CA ILE A 292 -3.35 12.26 -18.73
C ILE A 292 -4.59 11.97 -19.55
N VAL A 293 -4.81 12.71 -20.66
CA VAL A 293 -5.98 12.52 -21.52
C VAL A 293 -5.99 11.10 -22.10
N LEU A 294 -4.88 10.61 -22.63
CA LEU A 294 -4.78 9.27 -23.20
C LEU A 294 -5.04 8.17 -22.14
N LEU A 295 -4.53 8.33 -20.93
CA LEU A 295 -4.80 7.39 -19.81
C LEU A 295 -6.26 7.42 -19.36
N VAL A 296 -6.89 8.59 -19.33
CA VAL A 296 -8.33 8.75 -19.09
C VAL A 296 -9.14 8.04 -20.17
N LEU A 297 -8.77 8.17 -21.44
CA LEU A 297 -9.44 7.51 -22.55
C LEU A 297 -9.23 5.99 -22.50
N ALA A 298 -8.04 5.51 -22.13
CA ALA A 298 -7.76 4.08 -21.96
C ALA A 298 -8.69 3.46 -20.90
N LEU A 299 -8.72 4.04 -19.70
CA LEU A 299 -9.58 3.59 -18.61
C LEU A 299 -11.07 3.80 -18.94
N GLY A 300 -11.40 4.88 -19.61
CA GLY A 300 -12.76 5.17 -20.06
C GLY A 300 -13.27 4.18 -21.11
N GLN A 301 -12.44 3.75 -22.07
CA GLN A 301 -12.80 2.71 -23.03
C GLN A 301 -13.00 1.36 -22.32
N ALA A 302 -12.13 1.02 -21.35
CA ALA A 302 -12.28 -0.15 -20.52
C ALA A 302 -13.64 -0.17 -19.79
N ALA A 303 -14.01 0.95 -19.18
CA ALA A 303 -15.29 1.11 -18.48
C ALA A 303 -16.51 1.18 -19.42
N HIS A 304 -16.33 1.74 -20.61
CA HIS A 304 -17.39 1.86 -21.62
C HIS A 304 -17.76 0.51 -22.22
N SER A 305 -16.82 -0.43 -22.32
CA SER A 305 -17.06 -1.78 -22.83
C SER A 305 -18.13 -2.53 -22.04
N GLY A 306 -18.34 -2.14 -20.77
CA GLY A 306 -19.36 -2.74 -19.89
C GLY A 306 -19.05 -4.18 -19.45
N HIS A 307 -17.89 -4.71 -19.85
CA HIS A 307 -17.48 -6.07 -19.55
C HIS A 307 -16.20 -6.08 -18.72
N SER A 308 -16.14 -7.00 -17.76
CA SER A 308 -14.90 -7.31 -17.07
C SER A 308 -13.81 -7.78 -18.05
N ILE A 309 -12.56 -7.52 -17.72
CA ILE A 309 -11.40 -8.04 -18.45
C ILE A 309 -11.46 -9.57 -18.62
N SER A 310 -12.08 -10.28 -17.68
CA SER A 310 -12.25 -11.74 -17.74
C SER A 310 -13.09 -12.21 -18.94
N ARG A 311 -13.96 -11.36 -19.46
CA ARG A 311 -14.81 -11.67 -20.62
C ARG A 311 -14.18 -11.32 -21.96
N VAL A 312 -13.00 -10.71 -21.95
CA VAL A 312 -12.23 -10.44 -23.17
C VAL A 312 -11.66 -11.77 -23.69
N PRO A 313 -11.99 -12.20 -24.92
CA PRO A 313 -11.48 -13.43 -25.47
C PRO A 313 -9.94 -13.45 -25.51
N ARG A 314 -9.36 -14.62 -25.25
CA ARG A 314 -7.90 -14.79 -25.32
C ARG A 314 -7.37 -14.42 -26.70
N GLY A 315 -6.34 -13.58 -26.73
CA GLY A 315 -5.74 -13.11 -27.99
C GLY A 315 -6.39 -11.85 -28.59
N GLN A 316 -7.48 -11.34 -27.99
CA GLN A 316 -7.99 -10.02 -28.32
C GLN A 316 -7.29 -8.93 -27.49
N THR A 317 -7.08 -7.79 -28.12
CA THR A 317 -6.52 -6.61 -27.47
C THR A 317 -7.50 -6.10 -26.39
N PRO A 318 -7.07 -5.94 -25.14
CA PRO A 318 -7.90 -5.40 -24.08
C PRO A 318 -8.44 -4.02 -24.42
N PRO A 319 -9.69 -3.67 -24.05
CA PRO A 319 -10.22 -2.34 -24.25
C PRO A 319 -9.32 -1.26 -23.63
N GLY A 320 -9.01 -0.22 -24.38
CA GLY A 320 -8.18 0.90 -23.96
C GLY A 320 -6.68 0.71 -24.21
N MET A 321 -6.24 -0.45 -24.70
CA MET A 321 -4.82 -0.76 -24.88
C MET A 321 -4.13 0.18 -25.86
N ASP A 322 -4.78 0.59 -26.93
CA ASP A 322 -4.20 1.50 -27.94
C ASP A 322 -3.93 2.88 -27.33
N TYR A 323 -4.88 3.41 -26.55
CA TYR A 323 -4.69 4.66 -25.80
C TYR A 323 -3.61 4.52 -24.74
N PHE A 324 -3.56 3.36 -24.06
CA PHE A 324 -2.53 3.09 -23.07
C PHE A 324 -1.14 3.01 -23.71
N ASN A 325 -0.99 2.33 -24.84
CA ASN A 325 0.27 2.25 -25.60
C ASN A 325 0.74 3.64 -26.04
N ALA A 326 -0.17 4.47 -26.55
CA ALA A 326 0.14 5.85 -26.91
C ALA A 326 0.58 6.69 -25.70
N ALA A 327 -0.10 6.56 -24.56
CA ALA A 327 0.30 7.20 -23.31
C ALA A 327 1.66 6.70 -22.81
N TRP A 328 1.88 5.39 -22.91
CA TRP A 328 3.13 4.75 -22.47
C TRP A 328 4.34 5.23 -23.26
N SER A 329 4.17 5.54 -24.55
CA SER A 329 5.25 6.11 -25.37
C SER A 329 5.74 7.49 -24.86
N LEU A 330 4.90 8.22 -24.09
CA LEU A 330 5.24 9.50 -23.46
C LEU A 330 5.89 9.33 -22.08
N MET A 331 5.74 8.15 -21.44
CA MET A 331 6.19 7.91 -20.07
C MET A 331 7.69 8.19 -19.84
N PRO A 332 8.64 7.87 -20.75
CA PRO A 332 10.05 8.19 -20.53
C PRO A 332 10.32 9.66 -20.23
N THR A 333 9.63 10.58 -20.91
CA THR A 333 9.77 12.01 -20.66
C THR A 333 9.07 12.45 -19.38
N ILE A 334 8.00 11.77 -18.99
CA ILE A 334 7.23 12.05 -17.77
C ILE A 334 7.95 11.52 -16.54
N MET A 335 8.63 10.40 -16.66
CA MET A 335 9.40 9.80 -15.56
C MET A 335 10.51 10.70 -15.02
N ILE A 336 11.10 11.55 -15.83
CA ILE A 336 12.16 12.48 -15.39
C ILE A 336 11.61 13.78 -14.78
N ARG A 337 10.32 14.07 -14.90
CA ARG A 337 9.68 15.26 -14.32
C ARG A 337 9.35 15.04 -12.83
N ASN A 338 9.46 16.09 -12.02
CA ASN A 338 9.07 16.09 -10.61
C ASN A 338 8.00 17.15 -10.37
N ASP A 339 6.79 16.87 -10.83
CA ASP A 339 5.61 17.70 -10.63
C ASP A 339 4.37 16.83 -10.35
N VAL A 340 3.30 17.45 -9.84
CA VAL A 340 2.07 16.75 -9.48
C VAL A 340 1.40 16.09 -10.70
N PRO A 341 1.30 16.73 -11.87
CA PRO A 341 0.72 16.08 -13.06
C PRO A 341 1.50 14.85 -13.54
N SER A 342 2.84 14.86 -13.45
CA SER A 342 3.61 13.65 -13.79
C SER A 342 3.32 12.50 -12.82
N THR A 343 3.16 12.80 -11.53
CA THR A 343 2.78 11.79 -10.54
C THR A 343 1.35 11.26 -10.79
N GLN A 344 0.43 12.13 -11.22
CA GLN A 344 -0.92 11.73 -11.64
C GLN A 344 -0.89 10.72 -12.79
N CYS A 345 -0.03 10.93 -13.81
CA CYS A 345 0.13 9.97 -14.90
C CYS A 345 0.54 8.58 -14.40
N HIS A 346 1.45 8.50 -13.41
CA HIS A 346 1.86 7.22 -12.85
C HIS A 346 0.70 6.52 -12.13
N VAL A 347 -0.12 7.24 -11.36
CA VAL A 347 -1.29 6.66 -10.69
C VAL A 347 -2.31 6.16 -11.71
N LEU A 348 -2.61 6.92 -12.75
CA LEU A 348 -3.53 6.50 -13.82
C LEU A 348 -2.99 5.29 -14.60
N ALA A 349 -1.67 5.26 -14.89
CA ALA A 349 -1.04 4.11 -15.53
C ALA A 349 -1.10 2.86 -14.64
N ALA A 350 -0.82 3.00 -13.33
CA ALA A 350 -0.98 1.92 -12.36
C ALA A 350 -2.44 1.42 -12.29
N ALA A 351 -3.42 2.33 -12.34
CA ALA A 351 -4.84 1.97 -12.38
C ALA A 351 -5.19 1.12 -13.62
N TYR A 352 -4.66 1.44 -14.79
CA TYR A 352 -4.88 0.65 -16.00
C TYR A 352 -4.17 -0.72 -15.92
N LEU A 353 -2.97 -0.79 -15.35
CA LEU A 353 -2.26 -2.06 -15.10
C LEU A 353 -3.01 -2.94 -14.09
N MET A 354 -3.64 -2.35 -13.06
CA MET A 354 -4.53 -3.09 -12.15
C MET A 354 -5.78 -3.61 -12.87
N TYR A 355 -6.36 -2.85 -13.79
CA TYR A 355 -7.44 -3.33 -14.67
C TYR A 355 -6.99 -4.54 -15.52
N LEU A 356 -5.76 -4.52 -16.04
CA LEU A 356 -5.17 -5.66 -16.77
C LEU A 356 -4.76 -6.82 -15.87
N VAL A 357 -5.01 -6.72 -14.57
CA VAL A 357 -4.58 -7.70 -13.56
C VAL A 357 -3.06 -7.93 -13.59
N ARG A 358 -2.30 -6.83 -13.61
CA ARG A 358 -0.84 -6.78 -13.60
C ARG A 358 -0.32 -6.11 -12.31
N PRO A 359 -0.46 -6.78 -11.15
CA PRO A 359 -0.22 -6.15 -9.85
C PRO A 359 1.24 -5.75 -9.64
N LEU A 360 2.19 -6.53 -10.14
CA LEU A 360 3.62 -6.25 -9.95
C LEU A 360 4.09 -5.07 -10.80
N GLU A 361 3.64 -4.99 -12.06
CA GLU A 361 3.93 -3.85 -12.93
C GLU A 361 3.25 -2.56 -12.41
N ALA A 362 2.02 -2.67 -11.90
CA ALA A 362 1.32 -1.56 -11.26
C ALA A 362 2.10 -1.05 -10.04
N TRP A 363 2.60 -1.95 -9.19
CA TRP A 363 3.42 -1.60 -8.04
C TRP A 363 4.72 -0.90 -8.43
N ASN A 364 5.42 -1.36 -9.48
CA ASN A 364 6.64 -0.72 -9.98
C ASN A 364 6.40 0.75 -10.39
N ILE A 365 5.30 1.01 -11.10
CA ILE A 365 4.93 2.38 -11.47
C ILE A 365 4.52 3.20 -10.25
N LEU A 366 3.84 2.58 -9.31
CA LEU A 366 3.42 3.23 -8.07
C LEU A 366 4.62 3.61 -7.18
N CYS A 367 5.69 2.80 -7.14
CA CYS A 367 6.94 3.16 -6.47
C CYS A 367 7.53 4.46 -7.01
N SER A 368 7.53 4.63 -8.33
CA SER A 368 7.97 5.88 -8.97
C SER A 368 7.08 7.06 -8.58
N ALA A 369 5.75 6.87 -8.57
CA ALA A 369 4.80 7.88 -8.12
C ALA A 369 5.06 8.28 -6.65
N SER A 370 5.26 7.28 -5.78
CA SER A 370 5.53 7.48 -4.37
C SER A 370 6.81 8.30 -4.14
N ALA A 371 7.91 7.92 -4.80
CA ALA A 371 9.19 8.63 -4.67
C ALA A 371 9.08 10.10 -5.10
N LYS A 372 8.41 10.37 -6.24
CA LYS A 372 8.17 11.73 -6.73
C LYS A 372 7.33 12.55 -5.75
N LEU A 373 6.23 11.96 -5.27
CA LEU A 373 5.33 12.66 -4.35
C LEU A 373 6.01 12.96 -3.02
N GLN A 374 6.80 12.04 -2.48
CA GLN A 374 7.56 12.26 -1.26
C GLN A 374 8.52 13.46 -1.40
N LEU A 375 9.23 13.57 -2.54
CA LEU A 375 10.10 14.72 -2.82
C LEU A 375 9.32 16.04 -2.88
N LEU A 376 8.14 16.05 -3.53
CA LEU A 376 7.28 17.22 -3.62
C LEU A 376 6.74 17.64 -2.24
N LEU A 377 6.33 16.68 -1.42
CA LEU A 377 5.77 16.93 -0.09
C LEU A 377 6.83 17.38 0.93
N GLN A 378 8.10 17.00 0.75
CA GLN A 378 9.21 17.54 1.53
C GLN A 378 9.43 19.05 1.27
N ASN A 379 9.04 19.53 0.08
CA ASN A 379 9.17 20.90 -0.33
C ASN A 379 7.80 21.47 -0.77
N PRO A 380 6.82 21.63 0.14
CA PRO A 380 5.44 21.96 -0.20
C PRO A 380 5.27 23.32 -0.90
N GLY A 381 6.25 24.21 -0.79
CA GLY A 381 6.30 25.48 -1.54
C GLY A 381 6.46 25.32 -3.06
N THR A 382 6.89 24.15 -3.52
CA THR A 382 7.01 23.83 -4.95
C THR A 382 5.70 23.39 -5.58
N ILE A 383 4.71 23.00 -4.75
CA ILE A 383 3.38 22.56 -5.21
C ILE A 383 2.49 23.80 -5.42
N PRO A 384 2.05 24.10 -6.65
CA PRO A 384 1.13 25.19 -6.89
C PRO A 384 -0.16 25.04 -6.06
N PRO A 385 -0.77 26.12 -5.56
CA PRO A 385 -2.00 26.04 -4.75
C PRO A 385 -3.13 25.26 -5.42
N GLN A 386 -3.26 25.37 -6.74
CA GLN A 386 -4.27 24.66 -7.54
C GLN A 386 -4.03 23.14 -7.62
N ALA A 387 -2.77 22.70 -7.47
CA ALA A 387 -2.40 21.29 -7.53
C ALA A 387 -2.36 20.62 -6.14
N LYS A 388 -2.60 21.38 -5.06
CA LYS A 388 -2.49 20.89 -3.70
C LYS A 388 -3.52 19.80 -3.39
N GLU A 389 -4.79 20.03 -3.74
CA GLU A 389 -5.86 19.04 -3.56
C GLU A 389 -5.56 17.77 -4.37
N LEU A 390 -5.09 17.91 -5.61
CA LEU A 390 -4.69 16.78 -6.43
C LEU A 390 -3.52 16.00 -5.81
N SER A 391 -2.53 16.67 -5.20
CA SER A 391 -1.41 15.99 -4.53
C SER A 391 -1.86 15.19 -3.30
N GLU A 392 -2.84 15.69 -2.54
CA GLU A 392 -3.46 14.99 -1.42
C GLU A 392 -4.23 13.74 -1.90
N ARG A 393 -4.99 13.83 -3.00
CA ARG A 393 -5.69 12.70 -3.61
C ARG A 393 -4.73 11.65 -4.19
N ILE A 394 -3.65 12.07 -4.83
CA ILE A 394 -2.59 11.16 -5.31
C ILE A 394 -1.96 10.41 -4.14
N TYR A 395 -1.67 11.10 -3.03
CA TYR A 395 -1.15 10.48 -1.82
C TYR A 395 -2.04 9.31 -1.34
N TRP A 396 -3.33 9.57 -1.17
CA TRP A 396 -4.25 8.56 -0.69
C TRP A 396 -4.43 7.39 -1.67
N ASN A 397 -4.40 7.65 -2.99
CA ASN A 397 -4.40 6.58 -3.99
C ASN A 397 -3.16 5.68 -3.85
N ILE A 398 -1.98 6.28 -3.75
CA ILE A 398 -0.74 5.51 -3.58
C ILE A 398 -0.82 4.65 -2.32
N LEU A 399 -1.22 5.23 -1.19
CA LEU A 399 -1.33 4.51 0.09
C LEU A 399 -2.34 3.35 0.01
N MET A 400 -3.51 3.56 -0.60
CA MET A 400 -4.54 2.53 -0.71
C MET A 400 -4.11 1.38 -1.62
N ILE A 401 -3.61 1.68 -2.82
CA ILE A 401 -3.16 0.66 -3.77
C ILE A 401 -1.95 -0.10 -3.21
N GLU A 402 -0.99 0.61 -2.61
CA GLU A 402 0.15 -0.02 -1.93
C GLU A 402 -0.32 -0.95 -0.81
N SER A 403 -1.20 -0.49 0.07
CA SER A 403 -1.72 -1.31 1.17
C SER A 403 -2.42 -2.57 0.68
N ASP A 404 -3.17 -2.45 -0.41
CA ASP A 404 -3.85 -3.58 -1.04
C ASP A 404 -2.84 -4.59 -1.63
N LEU A 405 -1.83 -4.11 -2.34
CA LEU A 405 -0.80 -4.98 -2.93
C LEU A 405 0.08 -5.63 -1.87
N LEU A 406 0.47 -4.89 -0.82
CA LEU A 406 1.25 -5.42 0.31
C LEU A 406 0.48 -6.43 1.15
N ALA A 407 -0.84 -6.37 1.16
CA ALA A 407 -1.65 -7.39 1.81
C ALA A 407 -1.54 -8.76 1.12
N GLU A 408 -1.32 -8.77 -0.19
CA GLU A 408 -1.37 -9.99 -1.01
C GLU A 408 0.03 -10.44 -1.49
N LEU A 409 0.96 -9.52 -1.66
CA LEU A 409 2.30 -9.79 -2.18
C LEU A 409 3.37 -9.34 -1.16
N ASP A 410 4.40 -10.15 -0.96
CA ASP A 410 5.54 -9.81 -0.08
C ASP A 410 6.46 -8.77 -0.75
N LEU A 411 5.92 -7.57 -0.95
CA LEU A 411 6.60 -6.45 -1.58
C LEU A 411 7.22 -5.51 -0.53
N PRO A 412 8.30 -4.79 -0.86
CA PRO A 412 8.83 -3.76 0.02
C PRO A 412 7.90 -2.53 0.06
N HIS A 413 7.86 -1.86 1.22
CA HIS A 413 7.14 -0.61 1.38
C HIS A 413 7.81 0.52 0.61
N THR A 414 7.00 1.38 -0.04
CA THR A 414 7.52 2.58 -0.72
C THR A 414 7.91 3.70 0.24
N GLY A 415 7.50 3.61 1.50
CA GLY A 415 7.73 4.63 2.53
C GLY A 415 6.67 5.74 2.56
N ILE A 416 5.69 5.74 1.67
CA ILE A 416 4.63 6.76 1.60
C ILE A 416 3.82 6.87 2.90
N VAL A 417 3.63 5.76 3.61
CA VAL A 417 2.89 5.68 4.87
C VAL A 417 3.46 6.60 5.96
N GLN A 418 4.75 6.91 5.93
CA GLN A 418 5.40 7.78 6.91
C GLN A 418 4.85 9.22 6.89
N LEU A 419 4.20 9.61 5.80
CA LEU A 419 3.61 10.94 5.64
C LEU A 419 2.13 10.98 6.05
N GLU A 420 1.52 9.86 6.49
CA GLU A 420 0.08 9.76 6.77
C GLU A 420 -0.40 10.80 7.79
N GLU A 421 0.36 11.02 8.87
CA GLU A 421 -0.02 11.98 9.92
C GLU A 421 -0.03 13.44 9.43
N SER A 422 0.78 13.75 8.43
CA SER A 422 0.88 15.10 7.86
C SER A 422 -0.13 15.35 6.74
N MET A 423 -0.75 14.29 6.20
CA MET A 423 -1.65 14.38 5.06
C MET A 423 -3.07 14.71 5.46
N ARG A 424 -3.69 15.61 4.70
CA ARG A 424 -5.10 15.97 4.87
C ARG A 424 -5.99 14.97 4.13
N LEU A 425 -7.20 14.82 4.64
CA LEU A 425 -8.24 14.13 3.87
C LEU A 425 -8.64 14.97 2.65
N PRO A 426 -8.91 14.32 1.52
CA PRO A 426 -9.36 15.01 0.30
C PRO A 426 -10.64 15.81 0.51
N ARG A 427 -10.77 16.87 -0.28
CA ARG A 427 -11.95 17.71 -0.37
C ARG A 427 -12.40 17.79 -1.82
N SER A 428 -13.59 18.32 -2.08
CA SER A 428 -14.02 18.59 -3.46
C SER A 428 -13.05 19.56 -4.13
N PHE A 429 -12.80 19.33 -5.43
CA PHE A 429 -12.03 20.26 -6.23
C PHE A 429 -12.72 21.64 -6.26
N PRO A 430 -11.92 22.71 -6.25
CA PRO A 430 -12.51 24.05 -6.37
C PRO A 430 -13.29 24.18 -7.69
N TYR A 431 -14.54 24.58 -7.59
CA TYR A 431 -15.38 24.88 -8.75
C TYR A 431 -15.42 26.38 -8.99
N ASP A 432 -15.06 26.80 -10.20
CA ASP A 432 -15.19 28.18 -10.64
C ASP A 432 -16.13 28.25 -11.86
N ALA A 433 -17.34 28.72 -11.62
CA ALA A 433 -18.38 28.84 -12.64
C ALA A 433 -17.98 29.77 -13.81
N THR A 434 -16.99 30.65 -13.62
CA THR A 434 -16.50 31.54 -14.68
C THR A 434 -15.55 30.85 -15.67
N MET A 435 -14.97 29.72 -15.26
CA MET A 435 -13.97 28.98 -16.03
C MET A 435 -14.53 27.73 -16.70
N VAL A 436 -15.71 27.27 -16.30
CA VAL A 436 -16.29 25.99 -16.76
C VAL A 436 -17.59 26.27 -17.50
N SER A 437 -17.64 25.87 -18.78
CA SER A 437 -18.91 25.85 -19.53
C SER A 437 -19.77 24.69 -19.08
N ALA A 438 -21.07 24.86 -18.98
CA ALA A 438 -22.00 23.79 -18.64
C ALA A 438 -21.91 22.60 -19.61
N ASP A 439 -21.58 22.86 -20.88
CA ASP A 439 -21.42 21.85 -21.92
C ASP A 439 -20.11 21.04 -21.78
N ASP A 440 -19.13 21.56 -21.03
CA ASP A 440 -17.84 20.92 -20.77
C ASP A 440 -17.88 20.01 -19.52
N LEU A 441 -18.95 20.04 -18.73
CA LEU A 441 -19.10 19.23 -17.52
C LEU A 441 -19.45 17.78 -17.88
N LEU A 442 -18.56 16.86 -17.46
CA LEU A 442 -18.71 15.42 -17.67
C LEU A 442 -19.28 14.68 -16.47
N GLY A 443 -19.59 15.39 -15.36
CA GLY A 443 -20.11 14.82 -14.11
C GLY A 443 -19.82 15.71 -12.92
N ASP A 444 -20.04 15.18 -11.72
CA ASP A 444 -19.78 15.84 -10.45
C ASP A 444 -18.49 15.29 -9.80
N ASP A 445 -17.86 16.08 -8.94
CA ASP A 445 -16.73 15.65 -8.11
C ASP A 445 -17.25 14.96 -6.85
N ASP A 446 -17.83 13.76 -6.98
CA ASP A 446 -18.28 12.94 -5.86
C ASP A 446 -17.11 12.17 -5.24
N ILE A 447 -16.72 12.54 -4.02
CA ILE A 447 -15.60 11.94 -3.28
C ILE A 447 -16.05 11.07 -2.10
N TRP A 448 -17.36 10.85 -1.89
CA TRP A 448 -17.84 10.14 -0.70
C TRP A 448 -17.33 8.69 -0.63
N TYR A 449 -17.32 7.99 -1.77
CA TYR A 449 -16.72 6.65 -1.82
C TYR A 449 -15.24 6.69 -1.42
N PHE A 450 -14.48 7.62 -2.02
CA PHE A 450 -13.05 7.74 -1.79
C PHE A 450 -12.70 8.02 -0.32
N LEU A 451 -13.46 8.89 0.34
CA LEU A 451 -13.33 9.17 1.78
C LEU A 451 -13.69 7.96 2.64
N ALA A 452 -14.77 7.26 2.29
CA ALA A 452 -15.20 6.06 2.99
C ALA A 452 -14.14 4.95 2.87
N GLU A 453 -13.57 4.79 1.69
CA GLU A 453 -12.52 3.80 1.41
C GLU A 453 -11.22 4.11 2.17
N ILE A 454 -10.78 5.37 2.20
CA ILE A 454 -9.63 5.80 3.00
C ILE A 454 -9.84 5.43 4.47
N ALA A 455 -11.01 5.76 5.03
CA ALA A 455 -11.31 5.49 6.43
C ALA A 455 -11.32 3.98 6.74
N LEU A 456 -11.94 3.18 5.86
CA LEU A 456 -11.99 1.72 6.01
C LEU A 456 -10.61 1.07 5.85
N ARG A 457 -9.80 1.53 4.90
CA ARG A 457 -8.43 1.07 4.71
C ARG A 457 -7.55 1.34 5.93
N ARG A 458 -7.64 2.54 6.49
CA ARG A 458 -6.93 2.88 7.74
C ARG A 458 -7.34 1.98 8.89
N LEU A 459 -8.65 1.69 9.02
CA LEU A 459 -9.14 0.73 10.01
C LEU A 459 -8.60 -0.68 9.75
N LEU A 460 -8.64 -1.17 8.51
CA LEU A 460 -8.14 -2.51 8.16
C LEU A 460 -6.63 -2.66 8.41
N ASN A 461 -5.84 -1.65 8.07
CA ASN A 461 -4.40 -1.63 8.36
C ASN A 461 -4.16 -1.69 9.89
N ARG A 462 -4.96 -0.95 10.68
CA ARG A 462 -4.92 -0.99 12.14
C ARG A 462 -5.30 -2.37 12.69
N VAL A 463 -6.37 -2.99 12.17
CA VAL A 463 -6.79 -4.36 12.51
C VAL A 463 -5.64 -5.33 12.27
N SER A 464 -5.03 -5.26 11.09
CA SER A 464 -3.92 -6.12 10.73
C SER A 464 -2.71 -5.92 11.64
N HIS A 465 -2.38 -4.67 11.96
CA HIS A 465 -1.27 -4.35 12.85
C HIS A 465 -1.52 -4.84 14.30
N ILE A 466 -2.69 -4.58 14.86
CA ILE A 466 -2.97 -4.92 16.26
C ILE A 466 -3.16 -6.42 16.45
N ILE A 467 -3.93 -7.07 15.58
CA ILE A 467 -4.25 -8.50 15.72
C ILE A 467 -3.10 -9.39 15.25
N TYR A 468 -2.50 -9.10 14.09
CA TYR A 468 -1.60 -10.02 13.40
C TYR A 468 -0.10 -9.71 13.56
N SER A 469 0.29 -8.61 14.21
CA SER A 469 1.69 -8.35 14.57
C SER A 469 2.18 -9.21 15.74
N GLN A 470 1.30 -9.71 16.57
CA GLN A 470 1.62 -10.54 17.73
C GLN A 470 1.68 -12.02 17.35
N LYS A 471 2.77 -12.69 17.70
CA LYS A 471 2.96 -14.12 17.40
C LYS A 471 2.07 -15.05 18.22
N ARG A 472 1.60 -14.62 19.38
CA ARG A 472 0.71 -15.38 20.29
C ARG A 472 -0.19 -14.42 21.05
N TYR A 473 -1.46 -14.71 21.08
CA TYR A 473 -2.46 -14.03 21.90
C TYR A 473 -3.31 -15.08 22.63
N SER A 474 -3.80 -14.75 23.82
CA SER A 474 -4.87 -15.50 24.47
C SER A 474 -6.22 -14.92 24.04
N ILE A 475 -7.25 -15.76 24.01
CA ILE A 475 -8.62 -15.30 23.67
C ILE A 475 -9.06 -14.19 24.63
N ALA A 476 -8.77 -14.32 25.92
CA ALA A 476 -9.10 -13.30 26.92
C ALA A 476 -8.43 -11.95 26.67
N SER A 477 -7.21 -11.93 26.10
CA SER A 477 -6.54 -10.67 25.74
C SER A 477 -7.05 -10.07 24.42
N LEU A 478 -7.65 -10.89 23.58
CA LEU A 478 -8.15 -10.50 22.27
C LEU A 478 -9.53 -9.83 22.35
N GLU A 479 -10.39 -10.26 23.28
CA GLU A 479 -11.77 -9.81 23.40
C GLU A 479 -11.94 -8.29 23.46
N PRO A 480 -11.26 -7.52 24.35
CA PRO A 480 -11.43 -6.07 24.40
C PRO A 480 -10.93 -5.35 23.14
N VAL A 481 -9.90 -5.91 22.49
CA VAL A 481 -9.36 -5.35 21.24
C VAL A 481 -10.35 -5.54 20.10
N VAL A 482 -10.90 -6.75 19.98
CA VAL A 482 -11.90 -7.08 18.96
C VAL A 482 -13.19 -6.27 19.15
N ALA A 483 -13.63 -6.09 20.40
CA ALA A 483 -14.81 -5.27 20.71
C ALA A 483 -14.62 -3.81 20.26
N GLU A 484 -13.45 -3.24 20.49
CA GLU A 484 -13.12 -1.87 20.06
C GLU A 484 -13.06 -1.76 18.52
N LEU A 485 -12.41 -2.72 17.85
CA LEU A 485 -12.31 -2.71 16.39
C LEU A 485 -13.67 -2.93 15.72
N GLU A 486 -14.53 -3.80 16.28
CA GLU A 486 -15.92 -3.97 15.83
C GLU A 486 -16.72 -2.68 16.03
N PHE A 487 -16.56 -2.01 17.17
CA PHE A 487 -17.19 -0.72 17.42
C PHE A 487 -16.78 0.32 16.37
N GLN A 488 -15.49 0.44 16.08
CA GLN A 488 -14.98 1.36 15.05
C GLN A 488 -15.53 1.02 13.64
N LEU A 489 -15.63 -0.27 13.29
CA LEU A 489 -16.20 -0.71 12.02
C LEU A 489 -17.70 -0.36 11.93
N ASN A 490 -18.45 -0.56 13.01
CA ASN A 490 -19.87 -0.18 13.07
C ASN A 490 -20.04 1.35 13.00
N GLN A 491 -19.21 2.11 13.71
CA GLN A 491 -19.22 3.56 13.65
C GLN A 491 -18.91 4.09 12.24
N TRP A 492 -17.95 3.47 11.56
CA TRP A 492 -17.68 3.77 10.15
C TRP A 492 -18.92 3.56 9.28
N TYR A 493 -19.60 2.42 9.43
CA TYR A 493 -20.83 2.12 8.67
C TYR A 493 -21.96 3.11 8.96
N GLU A 494 -22.22 3.43 10.22
CA GLU A 494 -23.27 4.39 10.61
C GLU A 494 -22.97 5.82 10.11
N GLY A 495 -21.69 6.16 9.96
CA GLY A 495 -21.24 7.44 9.40
C GLY A 495 -21.33 7.56 7.89
N LEU A 496 -21.66 6.49 7.15
CA LEU A 496 -21.76 6.54 5.69
C LEU A 496 -22.94 7.43 5.24
N PRO A 497 -22.72 8.34 4.27
CA PRO A 497 -23.80 9.07 3.62
C PRO A 497 -24.82 8.14 2.96
N ALA A 498 -26.07 8.58 2.88
CA ALA A 498 -27.16 7.78 2.30
C ALA A 498 -26.88 7.35 0.84
N SER A 499 -26.16 8.19 0.07
CA SER A 499 -25.82 7.93 -1.33
C SER A 499 -24.93 6.71 -1.53
N ILE A 500 -24.07 6.39 -0.55
CA ILE A 500 -23.11 5.26 -0.64
C ILE A 500 -23.39 4.17 0.40
N ARG A 501 -24.38 4.36 1.27
CA ARG A 501 -24.74 3.37 2.30
C ARG A 501 -25.35 2.13 1.64
N PHE A 502 -24.88 0.96 2.05
CA PHE A 502 -25.33 -0.35 1.55
C PHE A 502 -26.17 -1.07 2.59
N PRO A 503 -27.10 -1.97 2.18
CA PRO A 503 -27.82 -2.82 3.11
C PRO A 503 -26.90 -3.89 3.71
N ARG A 504 -26.98 -4.09 5.03
CA ARG A 504 -26.26 -5.21 5.70
C ARG A 504 -27.01 -6.53 5.57
N GLU A 505 -28.27 -6.50 5.24
CA GLU A 505 -29.13 -7.65 4.99
C GLU A 505 -28.73 -8.36 3.68
N ARG A 506 -29.23 -9.59 3.48
CA ARG A 506 -29.01 -10.38 2.26
C ARG A 506 -29.88 -9.90 1.10
N VAL A 507 -29.80 -8.63 0.78
CA VAL A 507 -30.47 -8.01 -0.37
C VAL A 507 -29.40 -7.42 -1.30
N PRO A 508 -29.65 -7.34 -2.63
CA PRO A 508 -28.72 -6.70 -3.53
C PRO A 508 -28.38 -5.28 -3.12
N ALA A 509 -27.13 -4.87 -3.28
CA ALA A 509 -26.75 -3.48 -3.15
C ALA A 509 -27.25 -2.68 -4.36
N PRO A 510 -27.64 -1.38 -4.16
CA PRO A 510 -28.24 -0.59 -5.25
C PRO A 510 -27.30 -0.28 -6.41
N GLY A 511 -25.99 -0.29 -6.19
CA GLY A 511 -25.00 0.06 -7.20
C GLY A 511 -23.61 -0.49 -6.89
N HIS A 512 -22.68 -0.27 -7.83
CA HIS A 512 -21.31 -0.80 -7.74
C HIS A 512 -20.54 -0.30 -6.52
N VAL A 513 -20.70 1.00 -6.19
CA VAL A 513 -20.05 1.63 -5.01
C VAL A 513 -20.50 0.93 -3.74
N GLN A 514 -21.79 0.75 -3.56
CA GLN A 514 -22.37 0.08 -2.39
C GLN A 514 -21.97 -1.40 -2.34
N THR A 515 -21.88 -2.05 -3.48
CA THR A 515 -21.40 -3.45 -3.57
C THR A 515 -19.97 -3.57 -3.09
N VAL A 516 -19.05 -2.75 -3.58
CA VAL A 516 -17.64 -2.79 -3.17
C VAL A 516 -17.48 -2.46 -1.69
N LEU A 517 -18.13 -1.41 -1.19
CA LEU A 517 -18.07 -1.05 0.24
C LEU A 517 -18.61 -2.18 1.14
N ARG A 518 -19.70 -2.85 0.70
CA ARG A 518 -20.25 -4.01 1.42
C ARG A 518 -19.28 -5.17 1.48
N LEU A 519 -18.64 -5.50 0.37
CA LEU A 519 -17.65 -6.58 0.31
C LEU A 519 -16.45 -6.29 1.21
N ARG A 520 -15.93 -5.07 1.17
CA ARG A 520 -14.82 -4.65 2.02
C ARG A 520 -15.19 -4.60 3.50
N TYR A 521 -16.42 -4.19 3.82
CA TYR A 521 -16.94 -4.23 5.20
C TYR A 521 -16.95 -5.64 5.76
N PHE A 522 -17.52 -6.61 5.03
CA PHE A 522 -17.57 -8.00 5.50
C PHE A 522 -16.19 -8.66 5.52
N ALA A 523 -15.30 -8.33 4.57
CA ALA A 523 -13.90 -8.74 4.61
C ALA A 523 -13.20 -8.24 5.88
N CYS A 524 -13.33 -6.96 6.20
CA CYS A 524 -12.78 -6.38 7.42
C CYS A 524 -13.34 -7.06 8.69
N ARG A 525 -14.65 -7.29 8.71
CA ARG A 525 -15.32 -7.97 9.83
C ARG A 525 -14.83 -9.40 10.00
N THR A 526 -14.66 -10.15 8.92
CA THR A 526 -14.08 -11.50 8.97
C THR A 526 -12.65 -11.46 9.52
N ILE A 527 -11.82 -10.52 9.07
CA ILE A 527 -10.44 -10.39 9.54
C ILE A 527 -10.38 -10.08 11.05
N ILE A 528 -11.30 -9.27 11.58
CA ILE A 528 -11.40 -8.96 13.01
C ILE A 528 -11.69 -10.22 13.82
N PHE A 529 -12.64 -11.06 13.39
CA PHE A 529 -13.11 -12.22 14.16
C PHE A 529 -12.42 -13.54 13.82
N ARG A 530 -11.66 -13.62 12.71
CA ARG A 530 -10.99 -14.83 12.23
C ARG A 530 -10.09 -15.54 13.27
N PRO A 531 -9.41 -14.83 14.19
CA PRO A 531 -8.61 -15.49 15.24
C PRO A 531 -9.41 -16.44 16.15
N TYR A 532 -10.70 -16.17 16.36
CA TYR A 532 -11.56 -17.08 17.14
C TYR A 532 -11.83 -18.39 16.40
N ILE A 533 -12.01 -18.32 15.07
CA ILE A 533 -12.14 -19.52 14.23
C ILE A 533 -10.86 -20.36 14.32
N GLN A 534 -9.69 -19.71 14.23
CA GLN A 534 -8.40 -20.39 14.34
C GLN A 534 -8.26 -21.12 15.68
N ALA A 535 -8.64 -20.46 16.78
CA ALA A 535 -8.57 -21.02 18.10
C ALA A 535 -9.48 -22.26 18.26
N VAL A 536 -10.74 -22.15 17.82
CA VAL A 536 -11.72 -23.25 17.89
C VAL A 536 -11.35 -24.41 16.94
N LEU A 537 -10.77 -24.16 15.77
CA LEU A 537 -10.22 -25.22 14.92
C LEU A 537 -9.04 -25.96 15.56
N GLY A 538 -8.30 -25.30 16.48
CA GLY A 538 -7.23 -25.91 17.25
C GLY A 538 -7.74 -26.67 18.48
N ASP A 539 -8.78 -26.16 19.13
CA ASP A 539 -9.41 -26.72 20.33
C ASP A 539 -10.89 -26.37 20.37
N GLU A 540 -11.74 -27.33 19.96
CA GLU A 540 -13.20 -27.13 19.93
C GLU A 540 -13.83 -26.83 21.30
N SER A 541 -13.17 -27.16 22.40
CA SER A 541 -13.68 -26.88 23.75
C SER A 541 -13.78 -25.39 24.06
N LEU A 542 -12.97 -24.55 23.39
CA LEU A 542 -12.95 -23.09 23.54
C LEU A 542 -14.25 -22.42 23.12
N VAL A 543 -15.08 -23.08 22.32
CA VAL A 543 -16.41 -22.56 21.95
C VAL A 543 -17.33 -22.33 23.17
N ASN A 544 -17.04 -23.02 24.28
CA ASN A 544 -17.81 -22.89 25.53
C ASN A 544 -17.36 -21.69 26.37
N GLU A 545 -16.26 -21.04 26.04
CA GLU A 545 -15.85 -19.80 26.71
C GLU A 545 -16.80 -18.65 26.38
N PRO A 546 -17.04 -17.74 27.34
CA PRO A 546 -17.91 -16.58 27.11
C PRO A 546 -17.46 -15.77 25.89
N GLY A 547 -18.39 -15.41 25.03
CA GLY A 547 -18.12 -14.56 23.85
C GLY A 547 -17.52 -15.27 22.64
N VAL A 548 -16.80 -16.40 22.81
CA VAL A 548 -16.12 -17.10 21.71
C VAL A 548 -17.11 -17.62 20.67
N ARG A 549 -18.20 -18.26 21.12
CA ARG A 549 -19.26 -18.72 20.21
C ARG A 549 -19.81 -17.58 19.35
N THR A 550 -20.18 -16.48 20.00
CA THR A 550 -20.73 -15.30 19.31
C THR A 550 -19.72 -14.69 18.33
N ALA A 551 -18.43 -14.66 18.68
CA ALA A 551 -17.37 -14.19 17.81
C ALA A 551 -17.21 -15.08 16.56
N CYS A 552 -17.29 -16.41 16.73
CA CYS A 552 -17.28 -17.35 15.61
C CYS A 552 -18.51 -17.18 14.71
N GLU A 553 -19.70 -17.04 15.29
CA GLU A 553 -20.94 -16.78 14.53
C GLU A 553 -20.85 -15.49 13.71
N LYS A 554 -20.30 -14.41 14.29
CA LYS A 554 -20.06 -13.13 13.60
C LYS A 554 -19.06 -13.27 12.45
N CYS A 555 -18.01 -14.07 12.63
CA CYS A 555 -17.01 -14.33 11.61
C CYS A 555 -17.61 -15.11 10.43
N LEU A 556 -18.30 -16.20 10.73
CA LEU A 556 -18.90 -17.08 9.70
C LEU A 556 -20.03 -16.39 8.96
N ASP A 557 -20.88 -15.61 9.67
CA ASP A 557 -21.91 -14.78 9.02
C ASP A 557 -21.28 -13.75 8.05
N ALA A 558 -20.22 -13.09 8.47
CA ALA A 558 -19.52 -12.12 7.61
C ALA A 558 -18.88 -12.81 6.39
N CYS A 559 -18.26 -13.98 6.59
CA CYS A 559 -17.68 -14.79 5.54
C CYS A 559 -18.72 -15.20 4.49
N VAL A 560 -19.84 -15.77 4.91
CA VAL A 560 -20.93 -16.18 4.00
C VAL A 560 -21.53 -14.98 3.27
N ARG A 561 -21.70 -13.83 3.94
CA ARG A 561 -22.22 -12.60 3.30
C ARG A 561 -21.27 -12.00 2.28
N GLN A 562 -19.97 -12.17 2.45
CA GLN A 562 -18.98 -11.74 1.46
C GLN A 562 -19.01 -12.63 0.21
N LEU A 563 -19.21 -13.93 0.40
CA LEU A 563 -19.30 -14.89 -0.69
C LEU A 563 -20.68 -14.92 -1.39
N ASP A 564 -21.68 -14.27 -0.80
CA ASP A 564 -23.00 -14.14 -1.41
C ASP A 564 -22.92 -13.17 -2.59
N ARG A 565 -23.33 -13.61 -3.79
CA ARG A 565 -23.29 -12.85 -5.05
C ARG A 565 -21.90 -12.42 -5.50
N ILE A 566 -21.04 -13.38 -5.68
CA ILE A 566 -19.68 -13.20 -6.19
C ILE A 566 -19.69 -12.64 -7.62
N ASP A 567 -20.70 -12.95 -8.43
CA ASP A 567 -20.95 -12.41 -9.77
C ASP A 567 -20.92 -10.86 -9.79
N ALA A 568 -21.34 -10.20 -8.69
CA ALA A 568 -21.28 -8.76 -8.56
C ALA A 568 -19.85 -8.18 -8.57
N HIS A 569 -18.83 -9.00 -8.27
CA HIS A 569 -17.43 -8.58 -8.37
C HIS A 569 -16.97 -8.34 -9.81
N HIS A 570 -17.68 -8.90 -10.78
CA HIS A 570 -17.33 -8.86 -12.19
C HIS A 570 -18.28 -8.01 -13.02
N GLU A 571 -19.31 -7.42 -12.42
CA GLU A 571 -20.19 -6.48 -13.08
C GLU A 571 -19.50 -5.12 -13.28
N GLY A 572 -19.26 -4.79 -14.55
CA GLY A 572 -18.66 -3.51 -14.93
C GLY A 572 -17.14 -3.44 -14.69
N HIS A 573 -16.62 -2.22 -14.69
CA HIS A 573 -15.21 -1.95 -14.42
C HIS A 573 -14.98 -1.80 -12.92
N LEU A 574 -14.60 -2.88 -12.26
CA LEU A 574 -14.18 -2.86 -10.86
C LEU A 574 -12.65 -2.87 -10.77
N PRO A 575 -12.02 -1.91 -10.08
CA PRO A 575 -10.55 -1.84 -9.96
C PRO A 575 -9.98 -2.93 -9.04
N TYR A 576 -10.85 -3.69 -8.38
CA TYR A 576 -10.49 -4.61 -7.29
C TYR A 576 -10.55 -6.09 -7.68
N LEU A 577 -10.54 -6.44 -8.99
CA LEU A 577 -10.64 -7.83 -9.43
C LEU A 577 -9.56 -8.71 -8.79
N TYR A 578 -8.30 -8.27 -8.85
CA TYR A 578 -7.18 -9.02 -8.29
C TYR A 578 -7.37 -9.33 -6.80
N GLN A 579 -7.61 -8.29 -6.01
CA GLN A 579 -7.84 -8.44 -4.58
C GLN A 579 -9.13 -9.14 -4.23
N GLY A 580 -10.17 -8.92 -5.03
CA GLY A 580 -11.46 -9.59 -4.88
C GLY A 580 -11.29 -11.09 -4.93
N VAL A 581 -10.58 -11.61 -5.93
CA VAL A 581 -10.32 -13.05 -6.09
C VAL A 581 -9.51 -13.62 -4.92
N LEU A 582 -8.46 -12.93 -4.49
CA LEU A 582 -7.65 -13.37 -3.34
C LEU A 582 -8.44 -13.35 -2.04
N SER A 583 -9.26 -12.33 -1.84
CA SER A 583 -10.17 -12.24 -0.69
C SER A 583 -11.20 -13.37 -0.69
N ILE A 584 -11.84 -13.65 -1.84
CA ILE A 584 -12.79 -14.75 -2.01
C ILE A 584 -12.12 -16.09 -1.72
N THR A 585 -10.91 -16.31 -2.24
CA THR A 585 -10.11 -17.52 -1.95
C THR A 585 -9.91 -17.70 -0.44
N SER A 586 -9.51 -16.63 0.25
CA SER A 586 -9.33 -16.63 1.70
C SER A 586 -10.62 -17.00 2.46
N GLN A 587 -11.74 -16.39 2.08
CA GLN A 587 -13.03 -16.65 2.73
C GLN A 587 -13.52 -18.07 2.47
N THR A 588 -13.32 -18.58 1.26
CA THR A 588 -13.73 -19.94 0.90
C THR A 588 -12.94 -21.00 1.66
N LEU A 589 -11.62 -20.82 1.80
CA LEU A 589 -10.79 -21.71 2.61
C LEU A 589 -11.20 -21.68 4.10
N LEU A 590 -11.55 -20.51 4.62
CA LEU A 590 -12.06 -20.36 5.99
C LEU A 590 -13.39 -21.11 6.16
N LEU A 591 -14.31 -20.95 5.22
CA LEU A 591 -15.60 -21.62 5.20
C LEU A 591 -15.43 -23.15 5.11
N MET A 592 -14.58 -23.63 4.21
CA MET A 592 -14.25 -25.06 4.07
C MET A 592 -13.69 -25.63 5.39
N GLY A 593 -12.73 -24.95 6.01
CA GLY A 593 -12.17 -25.34 7.32
C GLY A 593 -13.25 -25.43 8.40
N ALA A 594 -14.17 -24.47 8.45
CA ALA A 594 -15.27 -24.47 9.42
C ALA A 594 -16.24 -25.64 9.21
N THR A 595 -16.45 -26.12 7.97
CA THR A 595 -17.32 -27.28 7.70
C THR A 595 -16.75 -28.59 8.25
N LEU A 596 -15.45 -28.66 8.51
CA LEU A 596 -14.78 -29.87 9.04
C LEU A 596 -14.82 -29.96 10.56
N SER A 597 -15.14 -28.88 11.27
CA SER A 597 -15.33 -28.86 12.72
C SER A 597 -16.78 -29.16 13.08
N GLY A 598 -17.00 -30.06 14.04
CA GLY A 598 -18.34 -30.40 14.52
C GLY A 598 -19.09 -29.20 15.11
N THR A 599 -18.37 -28.36 15.84
CA THR A 599 -18.91 -27.17 16.51
C THR A 599 -19.13 -25.99 15.57
N LEU A 600 -18.18 -25.69 14.69
CA LEU A 600 -18.32 -24.57 13.74
C LEU A 600 -19.32 -24.86 12.64
N SER A 601 -19.41 -26.10 12.16
CA SER A 601 -20.39 -26.51 11.14
C SER A 601 -21.84 -26.30 11.59
N ALA A 602 -22.11 -26.42 12.90
CA ALA A 602 -23.43 -26.16 13.47
C ALA A 602 -23.84 -24.68 13.45
N MET A 603 -22.89 -23.75 13.25
CA MET A 603 -23.11 -22.30 13.14
C MET A 603 -23.28 -21.83 11.70
N LEU A 604 -23.02 -22.73 10.73
CA LEU A 604 -23.14 -22.44 9.31
C LEU A 604 -24.58 -22.62 8.80
N PRO A 605 -24.93 -22.03 7.64
CA PRO A 605 -26.14 -22.38 6.93
C PRO A 605 -26.20 -23.89 6.60
N PRO A 606 -27.38 -24.41 6.19
CA PRO A 606 -27.51 -25.80 5.77
C PRO A 606 -26.43 -26.21 4.76
N LYS A 607 -25.92 -27.44 4.87
CA LYS A 607 -24.82 -27.95 4.03
C LYS A 607 -25.02 -27.68 2.53
N GLN A 608 -26.22 -27.89 2.01
CA GLN A 608 -26.54 -27.64 0.59
C GLN A 608 -26.30 -26.17 0.19
N GLN A 609 -26.58 -25.23 1.06
CA GLN A 609 -26.35 -23.81 0.81
C GLN A 609 -24.85 -23.46 0.82
N VAL A 610 -24.10 -24.06 1.75
CA VAL A 610 -22.63 -23.89 1.81
C VAL A 610 -21.97 -24.50 0.58
N ASP A 611 -22.37 -25.69 0.19
CA ASP A 611 -21.83 -26.38 -1.00
C ASP A 611 -22.14 -25.56 -2.27
N ALA A 612 -23.35 -25.02 -2.42
CA ALA A 612 -23.70 -24.14 -3.55
C ALA A 612 -22.84 -22.89 -3.64
N VAL A 613 -22.56 -22.24 -2.51
CA VAL A 613 -21.64 -21.07 -2.45
C VAL A 613 -20.23 -21.46 -2.87
N ILE A 614 -19.74 -22.61 -2.44
CA ILE A 614 -18.40 -23.10 -2.83
C ILE A 614 -18.34 -23.42 -4.34
N GLU A 615 -19.39 -24.03 -4.91
CA GLU A 615 -19.48 -24.29 -6.34
C GLU A 615 -19.48 -22.98 -7.16
N GLU A 616 -20.19 -21.96 -6.70
CA GLU A 616 -20.18 -20.64 -7.33
C GLU A 616 -18.78 -20.02 -7.31
N VAL A 617 -18.06 -20.11 -6.17
CA VAL A 617 -16.67 -19.64 -6.05
C VAL A 617 -15.74 -20.38 -7.01
N LEU A 618 -15.89 -21.71 -7.11
CA LEU A 618 -15.08 -22.53 -8.03
C LEU A 618 -15.28 -22.10 -9.48
N ALA A 619 -16.53 -21.91 -9.90
CA ALA A 619 -16.85 -21.45 -11.25
C ALA A 619 -16.24 -20.07 -11.52
N GLU A 620 -16.37 -19.17 -10.56
CA GLU A 620 -15.92 -17.79 -10.70
C GLU A 620 -14.38 -17.69 -10.73
N THR A 621 -13.68 -18.30 -9.77
CA THR A 621 -12.20 -18.30 -9.75
C THR A 621 -11.62 -18.97 -10.99
N GLN A 622 -12.26 -20.03 -11.51
CA GLN A 622 -11.87 -20.67 -12.76
C GLN A 622 -12.05 -19.75 -13.97
N SER A 623 -13.12 -18.96 -14.01
CA SER A 623 -13.40 -18.03 -15.12
C SER A 623 -12.32 -16.96 -15.28
N VAL A 624 -11.70 -16.54 -14.20
CA VAL A 624 -10.67 -15.48 -14.13
C VAL A 624 -9.24 -16.01 -14.01
N SER A 625 -9.05 -17.31 -13.85
CA SER A 625 -7.74 -17.95 -13.60
C SER A 625 -6.68 -17.59 -14.64
N HIS A 626 -7.10 -17.39 -15.90
CA HIS A 626 -6.22 -17.08 -17.02
C HIS A 626 -5.63 -15.65 -16.99
N LEU A 627 -6.10 -14.78 -16.11
CA LEU A 627 -5.70 -13.37 -16.07
C LEU A 627 -4.34 -13.16 -15.41
N ALA A 628 -4.00 -13.98 -14.41
CA ALA A 628 -2.73 -13.90 -13.72
C ALA A 628 -2.32 -15.26 -13.13
N PRO A 629 -1.02 -15.60 -13.12
CA PRO A 629 -0.55 -16.88 -12.59
C PRO A 629 -0.80 -17.04 -11.09
N SER A 630 -0.82 -15.95 -10.34
CA SER A 630 -1.21 -15.94 -8.92
C SER A 630 -2.71 -16.25 -8.71
N ILE A 631 -3.58 -15.79 -9.62
CA ILE A 631 -5.01 -16.14 -9.61
C ILE A 631 -5.22 -17.60 -10.01
N GLU A 632 -4.49 -18.10 -11.00
CA GLU A 632 -4.53 -19.50 -11.39
C GLU A 632 -4.18 -20.42 -10.21
N LEU A 633 -3.11 -20.09 -9.48
CA LEU A 633 -2.76 -20.82 -8.25
C LEU A 633 -3.89 -20.80 -7.22
N CYS A 634 -4.53 -19.64 -7.00
CA CYS A 634 -5.65 -19.54 -6.06
C CYS A 634 -6.83 -20.41 -6.49
N SER A 635 -7.17 -20.44 -7.77
CA SER A 635 -8.21 -21.30 -8.33
C SER A 635 -7.89 -22.79 -8.12
N ASP A 636 -6.63 -23.19 -8.36
CA ASP A 636 -6.16 -24.56 -8.12
C ASP A 636 -6.25 -24.96 -6.64
N ILE A 637 -5.86 -24.04 -5.73
CA ILE A 637 -5.93 -24.27 -4.28
C ILE A 637 -7.37 -24.50 -3.84
N VAL A 638 -8.32 -23.66 -4.27
CA VAL A 638 -9.73 -23.80 -3.89
C VAL A 638 -10.31 -25.10 -4.43
N ARG A 639 -9.99 -25.47 -5.67
CA ARG A 639 -10.44 -26.73 -6.28
C ARG A 639 -9.89 -27.94 -5.53
N GLU A 640 -8.58 -28.01 -5.27
CA GLU A 640 -7.97 -29.11 -4.53
C GLU A 640 -8.54 -29.21 -3.11
N ALA A 641 -8.73 -28.07 -2.45
CA ALA A 641 -9.30 -28.01 -1.10
C ALA A 641 -10.72 -28.57 -1.07
N GLU A 642 -11.56 -28.26 -2.07
CA GLU A 642 -12.92 -28.78 -2.16
C GLU A 642 -12.95 -30.28 -2.43
N GLU A 643 -12.14 -30.78 -3.36
CA GLU A 643 -12.04 -32.23 -3.66
C GLU A 643 -11.69 -32.98 -2.37
N ARG A 644 -10.73 -32.52 -1.59
CA ARG A 644 -10.34 -33.18 -0.33
C ARG A 644 -11.40 -33.02 0.75
N ARG A 645 -12.01 -31.83 0.88
CA ARG A 645 -13.12 -31.61 1.81
C ARG A 645 -14.24 -32.61 1.59
N GLN A 646 -14.65 -32.84 0.36
CA GLN A 646 -15.68 -33.80 0.01
C GLN A 646 -15.29 -35.23 0.40
N VAL A 647 -14.04 -35.63 0.16
CA VAL A 647 -13.53 -36.96 0.56
C VAL A 647 -13.55 -37.12 2.09
N ILE A 648 -13.15 -36.09 2.85
CA ILE A 648 -13.16 -36.15 4.31
C ILE A 648 -14.59 -36.24 4.85
N MET A 649 -15.53 -35.48 4.28
CA MET A 649 -16.93 -35.46 4.73
C MET A 649 -17.70 -36.73 4.37
N GLN A 650 -17.25 -37.51 3.39
CA GLN A 650 -17.84 -38.78 3.00
C GLN A 650 -17.32 -39.96 3.83
N ARG A 651 -16.24 -39.79 4.59
CA ARG A 651 -15.74 -40.86 5.47
C ARG A 651 -16.74 -41.08 6.60
N PRO A 652 -17.24 -42.32 6.79
CA PRO A 652 -18.10 -42.63 7.93
C PRO A 652 -17.32 -42.34 9.22
N LYS A 653 -17.95 -41.59 10.15
CA LYS A 653 -17.41 -41.30 11.49
C LYS A 653 -17.31 -42.55 12.32
#